data_efcde9afa3cba96f13ea1a3fe073a583
#
_entry.id   efcde9afa3cba96f13ea1a3fe073a583
#
_cell.length_a   1.000
_cell.length_b   1.000
_cell.length_c   1.000
_cell.angle_alpha   90.00
_cell.angle_beta   90.00
_cell.angle_gamma   90.00
#
_symmetry.space_group_name_H-M   'P 1'
#
loop_
_entity.id
_entity.type
_entity.pdbx_description
1 polymer ?
#
loop_
_entity_poly.entity_id
_entity_poly.type
_entity_poly.pdbx_seq_one_letter_code
_entity_poly.pdbx_strand_id
1 'polypeptide(L)'
;MEFYKNQLCISYAELTAGDPLAGDPLKRPILSESNFKYYKKTGKLQVLNRACYGTPALVLYASLPDSVKQEVEARKGETFETEPKRYVLKEMIRRDPMAEQFFRGWTFEGRPHDHLKPEYVELYVANASALNAVLELTGNRSLFIKQYGKPYNRVWPETSRELNEIQDVVGCRLPKNHLALKRVALKYSEEGYESLISGKMKNNNARKNKESRQEALIVELIGDGRNIDNETVARLYNAVAGRMNWKPITGATVANYRKEHPECYAGRYGKSALANNKLMQVTRTAPTAPMYFWCVDGWDTELFYQARATDSRGRSVTTYHHRPTVVAIVDPFNKYIIGYAIGRHESAALIRQAFRNAFEHVKELFGSYFKPWQVQTDNYGRGHLKCFYEAVGHWYTPAAVKNAKSKIIEPFFNQFNRQWLRLLPNSSGHGVQSRQKLQVSDDWIETHKRDFPDFEGCCRQLVKMIDFDRATKREEYINRWIDLPETDRQLFAPEDFLLAFGETAAPRPLRGDGVHLQVGGHRFQYECFDKEFRSYGHTTFFLKYDPSDMDRVIAVENIGTQKEPKEGGVRFVLERKYEQPMALKDREEGDAEQLHRVFNFNKEYVDDIVLKRARSGEIVRELFEENEDLSNTLTAHVITDSLGRHKDVRNEVAGRKEPIVLPRVPKQEEITNEEDDFTFSDDYSDFLNDF
;
A
#
# COMPACT_ATOMS: atom_id res chain seq x y z
N MET A 1 -33.19 18.90 -36.09
CA MET A 1 -31.83 18.75 -36.65
C MET A 1 -31.77 17.54 -37.53
N GLU A 2 -31.02 17.56 -38.63
CA GLU A 2 -30.93 16.47 -39.59
C GLU A 2 -29.50 16.35 -40.15
N PHE A 3 -29.14 15.17 -40.62
CA PHE A 3 -27.84 14.97 -41.26
C PHE A 3 -27.94 15.29 -42.75
N TYR A 4 -27.07 16.19 -43.20
CA TYR A 4 -26.91 16.47 -44.61
C TYR A 4 -25.44 16.35 -45.00
N LYS A 5 -25.15 15.53 -46.01
CA LYS A 5 -23.77 15.25 -46.48
C LYS A 5 -22.83 14.84 -45.31
N ASN A 6 -23.32 13.97 -44.44
CA ASN A 6 -22.61 13.48 -43.27
C ASN A 6 -22.19 14.53 -42.22
N GLN A 7 -22.91 15.62 -42.17
CA GLN A 7 -22.69 16.71 -41.21
C GLN A 7 -24.01 17.05 -40.53
N LEU A 8 -23.97 17.24 -39.23
CA LEU A 8 -25.12 17.64 -38.45
C LEU A 8 -25.53 19.06 -38.82
N CYS A 9 -26.76 19.22 -39.21
CA CYS A 9 -27.32 20.49 -39.67
C CYS A 9 -28.58 20.86 -38.90
N ILE A 10 -28.79 22.14 -38.78
CA ILE A 10 -30.04 22.72 -38.29
C ILE A 10 -30.68 23.50 -39.41
N SER A 11 -32.02 23.43 -39.54
CA SER A 11 -32.72 24.17 -40.59
C SER A 11 -32.77 25.68 -40.29
N TYR A 12 -32.78 26.47 -41.34
CA TYR A 12 -32.98 27.94 -41.21
C TYR A 12 -34.26 28.25 -40.41
N ALA A 13 -35.34 27.53 -40.68
CA ALA A 13 -36.60 27.68 -39.99
C ALA A 13 -36.50 27.46 -38.49
N GLU A 14 -35.78 26.38 -38.07
CA GLU A 14 -35.58 26.11 -36.62
C GLU A 14 -34.76 27.18 -35.94
N LEU A 15 -33.83 27.85 -36.60
CA LEU A 15 -33.02 28.94 -36.04
C LEU A 15 -33.78 30.24 -35.94
N THR A 16 -34.64 30.53 -36.94
CA THR A 16 -35.29 31.85 -37.07
C THR A 16 -36.77 31.85 -36.73
N ALA A 17 -37.37 30.69 -36.47
CA ALA A 17 -38.79 30.62 -36.08
C ALA A 17 -39.01 31.20 -34.68
N GLY A 18 -40.07 31.95 -34.51
CA GLY A 18 -40.48 32.52 -33.22
C GLY A 18 -40.97 33.99 -33.40
N ASP A 19 -41.56 34.50 -32.31
CA ASP A 19 -41.96 35.87 -32.27
C ASP A 19 -40.90 36.73 -31.55
N PRO A 20 -40.25 37.69 -32.20
CA PRO A 20 -39.23 38.54 -31.63
C PRO A 20 -39.72 39.37 -30.42
N LEU A 21 -41.01 39.60 -30.32
CA LEU A 21 -41.66 40.43 -29.31
C LEU A 21 -42.24 39.59 -28.15
N ALA A 22 -42.17 38.26 -28.22
CA ALA A 22 -42.69 37.40 -27.19
C ALA A 22 -42.05 37.68 -25.81
N GLY A 23 -42.87 37.78 -24.79
CA GLY A 23 -42.37 37.93 -23.39
C GLY A 23 -41.63 36.70 -22.87
N ASP A 24 -41.96 35.52 -23.40
CA ASP A 24 -41.32 34.25 -23.06
C ASP A 24 -40.05 34.05 -23.90
N PRO A 25 -38.86 33.90 -23.29
CA PRO A 25 -37.60 33.67 -24.01
C PRO A 25 -37.64 32.47 -24.96
N LEU A 26 -38.41 31.44 -24.63
CA LEU A 26 -38.52 30.21 -25.42
C LEU A 26 -39.32 30.39 -26.73
N LYS A 27 -40.15 31.43 -26.77
CA LYS A 27 -40.94 31.79 -27.98
C LYS A 27 -40.23 32.76 -28.93
N ARG A 28 -39.07 33.31 -28.53
CA ARG A 28 -38.24 34.16 -29.39
C ARG A 28 -37.42 33.33 -30.34
N PRO A 29 -37.08 33.86 -31.53
CA PRO A 29 -36.17 33.16 -32.43
C PRO A 29 -34.79 32.96 -31.78
N ILE A 30 -34.17 31.78 -31.97
CA ILE A 30 -32.81 31.49 -31.49
C ILE A 30 -31.82 32.49 -32.11
N LEU A 31 -32.02 32.81 -33.36
CA LEU A 31 -31.24 33.79 -34.11
C LEU A 31 -32.14 34.66 -34.95
N SER A 32 -32.06 36.00 -34.75
CA SER A 32 -32.82 36.92 -35.59
C SER A 32 -32.38 36.79 -37.05
N GLU A 33 -33.31 37.08 -37.97
CA GLU A 33 -32.98 37.05 -39.41
C GLU A 33 -31.83 38.00 -39.78
N SER A 34 -31.75 39.15 -39.12
CA SER A 34 -30.68 40.13 -39.31
C SER A 34 -29.33 39.57 -38.89
N ASN A 35 -29.26 38.91 -37.71
CA ASN A 35 -28.05 38.27 -37.25
C ASN A 35 -27.67 37.06 -38.09
N PHE A 36 -28.65 36.29 -38.58
CA PHE A 36 -28.40 35.21 -39.50
C PHE A 36 -27.73 35.67 -40.79
N LYS A 37 -28.27 36.74 -41.40
CA LYS A 37 -27.69 37.36 -42.60
C LYS A 37 -26.30 37.92 -42.33
N TYR A 38 -26.07 38.53 -41.18
CA TYR A 38 -24.78 39.06 -40.76
C TYR A 38 -23.75 37.93 -40.56
N TYR A 39 -24.08 36.87 -39.80
CA TYR A 39 -23.17 35.74 -39.58
C TYR A 39 -22.86 34.99 -40.89
N LYS A 40 -23.82 34.85 -41.76
CA LYS A 40 -23.58 34.24 -43.10
C LYS A 40 -22.62 35.11 -43.91
N LYS A 41 -22.79 36.46 -43.93
CA LYS A 41 -21.92 37.40 -44.66
C LYS A 41 -20.51 37.44 -44.10
N THR A 42 -20.35 37.33 -42.80
CA THR A 42 -19.05 37.36 -42.09
C THR A 42 -18.35 35.99 -42.05
N GLY A 43 -18.95 34.94 -42.61
CA GLY A 43 -18.39 33.60 -42.62
C GLY A 43 -18.48 32.88 -41.26
N LYS A 44 -19.11 33.46 -40.23
CA LYS A 44 -19.32 32.86 -38.91
C LYS A 44 -20.35 31.74 -38.91
N LEU A 45 -21.09 31.57 -40.02
CA LEU A 45 -22.13 30.57 -40.19
C LEU A 45 -22.02 30.00 -41.60
N GLN A 46 -21.99 28.70 -41.75
CA GLN A 46 -21.87 28.00 -43.01
C GLN A 46 -23.22 27.35 -43.38
N VAL A 47 -23.79 27.78 -44.50
CA VAL A 47 -24.99 27.16 -45.09
C VAL A 47 -24.56 26.10 -46.08
N LEU A 48 -24.91 24.84 -45.84
CA LEU A 48 -24.56 23.70 -46.69
C LEU A 48 -25.55 23.46 -47.81
N ASN A 49 -26.84 23.75 -47.55
CA ASN A 49 -27.89 23.66 -48.57
C ASN A 49 -28.68 24.98 -48.58
N ARG A 50 -28.92 25.52 -49.79
CA ARG A 50 -29.80 26.69 -49.99
C ARG A 50 -31.26 26.23 -50.11
N ALA A 51 -32.19 27.01 -49.62
CA ALA A 51 -33.60 26.72 -49.77
C ALA A 51 -33.99 26.59 -51.26
N CYS A 52 -34.64 25.50 -51.60
CA CYS A 52 -35.27 25.23 -52.88
C CYS A 52 -36.69 24.72 -52.60
N TYR A 53 -37.54 24.69 -53.65
CA TYR A 53 -38.90 24.17 -53.51
C TYR A 53 -38.90 22.79 -52.90
N GLY A 54 -39.50 22.62 -51.70
CA GLY A 54 -39.56 21.37 -50.95
C GLY A 54 -38.32 21.00 -50.15
N THR A 55 -37.23 21.82 -50.13
CA THR A 55 -36.02 21.53 -49.36
C THR A 55 -35.62 22.74 -48.53
N PRO A 56 -35.51 22.60 -47.19
CA PRO A 56 -35.12 23.70 -46.32
C PRO A 56 -33.66 24.10 -46.49
N ALA A 57 -33.33 25.37 -46.15
CA ALA A 57 -31.92 25.76 -46.02
C ALA A 57 -31.32 25.14 -44.77
N LEU A 58 -30.18 24.47 -44.91
CA LEU A 58 -29.50 23.77 -43.86
C LEU A 58 -28.17 24.44 -43.51
N VAL A 59 -27.99 24.65 -42.20
CA VAL A 59 -26.83 25.30 -41.63
C VAL A 59 -26.02 24.25 -40.87
N LEU A 60 -24.72 24.26 -41.09
CA LEU A 60 -23.80 23.37 -40.37
C LEU A 60 -23.78 23.73 -38.87
N TYR A 61 -24.21 22.79 -38.03
CA TYR A 61 -24.28 23.01 -36.58
C TYR A 61 -22.90 23.38 -35.99
N ALA A 62 -21.83 22.70 -36.42
CA ALA A 62 -20.47 22.99 -35.96
C ALA A 62 -20.03 24.45 -36.25
N SER A 63 -20.59 25.09 -37.26
CA SER A 63 -20.26 26.49 -37.61
C SER A 63 -21.02 27.53 -36.79
N LEU A 64 -21.99 27.15 -35.98
CA LEU A 64 -22.75 28.07 -35.17
C LEU A 64 -21.86 28.66 -34.07
N PRO A 65 -22.03 29.95 -33.70
CA PRO A 65 -21.40 30.53 -32.52
C PRO A 65 -21.81 29.80 -31.26
N ASP A 66 -20.91 29.72 -30.27
CA ASP A 66 -21.12 28.92 -29.05
C ASP A 66 -22.37 29.37 -28.25
N SER A 67 -22.67 30.66 -28.23
CA SER A 67 -23.89 31.16 -27.60
C SER A 67 -25.18 30.68 -28.29
N VAL A 68 -25.13 30.48 -29.61
CA VAL A 68 -26.26 29.94 -30.41
C VAL A 68 -26.37 28.43 -30.22
N LYS A 69 -25.25 27.74 -30.09
CA LYS A 69 -25.24 26.28 -29.79
C LYS A 69 -25.87 26.02 -28.41
N GLN A 70 -25.45 26.76 -27.38
CA GLN A 70 -26.02 26.64 -26.03
C GLN A 70 -27.53 26.88 -26.02
N GLU A 71 -28.02 27.87 -26.78
CA GLU A 71 -29.44 28.15 -26.88
C GLU A 71 -30.20 27.01 -27.61
N VAL A 72 -29.61 26.42 -28.64
CA VAL A 72 -30.17 25.25 -29.37
C VAL A 72 -30.24 24.05 -28.42
N GLU A 73 -29.19 23.80 -27.68
CA GLU A 73 -29.11 22.69 -26.72
C GLU A 73 -30.12 22.87 -25.58
N ALA A 74 -30.20 24.06 -25.00
CA ALA A 74 -31.16 24.38 -23.95
C ALA A 74 -32.63 24.15 -24.38
N ARG A 75 -32.97 24.48 -25.64
CA ARG A 75 -34.33 24.30 -26.17
C ARG A 75 -34.66 22.87 -26.58
N LYS A 76 -33.67 22.09 -26.96
CA LYS A 76 -33.87 20.68 -27.36
C LYS A 76 -33.71 19.69 -26.19
N GLY A 77 -33.17 20.11 -25.05
CA GLY A 77 -32.98 19.28 -23.86
C GLY A 77 -31.89 18.19 -24.03
N GLU A 78 -31.09 18.29 -25.09
CA GLU A 78 -30.01 17.37 -25.41
C GLU A 78 -28.72 18.17 -25.66
N THR A 79 -27.62 17.80 -25.01
CA THR A 79 -26.29 18.26 -25.36
C THR A 79 -25.84 17.53 -26.61
N PHE A 80 -25.69 18.27 -27.71
CA PHE A 80 -25.10 17.73 -28.93
C PHE A 80 -23.58 17.82 -28.77
N GLU A 81 -23.00 16.90 -27.99
CA GLU A 81 -21.57 16.65 -28.08
C GLU A 81 -21.23 16.44 -29.56
N THR A 82 -20.09 16.92 -30.02
CA THR A 82 -19.54 16.68 -31.34
C THR A 82 -19.75 15.22 -31.68
N GLU A 83 -20.81 14.92 -32.47
CA GLU A 83 -21.22 13.55 -32.71
C GLU A 83 -20.05 12.70 -33.16
N PRO A 84 -20.00 11.44 -32.77
CA PRO A 84 -19.01 10.53 -33.28
C PRO A 84 -19.07 10.59 -34.80
N LYS A 85 -17.99 11.03 -35.39
CA LYS A 85 -17.80 11.18 -36.83
C LYS A 85 -18.38 9.95 -37.53
N ARG A 86 -19.44 10.12 -38.31
CA ARG A 86 -20.04 8.99 -39.04
C ARG A 86 -19.08 8.52 -40.10
N TYR A 87 -18.71 7.27 -39.99
CA TYR A 87 -17.79 6.64 -40.93
C TYR A 87 -18.60 5.80 -41.93
N VAL A 88 -18.76 6.29 -43.15
CA VAL A 88 -19.52 5.64 -44.24
C VAL A 88 -18.93 4.28 -44.56
N LEU A 89 -17.60 4.20 -44.67
CA LEU A 89 -16.91 2.95 -44.91
C LEU A 89 -17.16 1.92 -43.83
N LYS A 90 -17.17 2.35 -42.56
CA LYS A 90 -17.42 1.44 -41.43
C LYS A 90 -18.79 0.77 -41.52
N GLU A 91 -19.80 1.50 -41.96
CA GLU A 91 -21.16 0.97 -42.17
C GLU A 91 -21.24 0.03 -43.37
N MET A 92 -20.38 0.21 -44.39
CA MET A 92 -20.32 -0.62 -45.58
C MET A 92 -19.48 -1.87 -45.44
N ILE A 93 -18.50 -1.88 -44.52
CA ILE A 93 -17.62 -3.02 -44.31
C ILE A 93 -18.42 -4.17 -43.67
N ARG A 94 -18.59 -5.24 -44.41
CA ARG A 94 -19.20 -6.49 -43.96
C ARG A 94 -18.15 -7.58 -44.02
N ARG A 95 -18.12 -8.42 -42.97
CA ARG A 95 -17.20 -9.57 -42.94
C ARG A 95 -17.45 -10.46 -44.14
N ASP A 96 -16.39 -10.77 -44.86
CA ASP A 96 -16.43 -11.60 -46.07
C ASP A 96 -16.25 -13.08 -45.69
N PRO A 97 -17.32 -13.92 -45.74
CA PRO A 97 -17.22 -15.31 -45.37
C PRO A 97 -16.42 -16.16 -46.38
N MET A 98 -16.38 -15.75 -47.65
CA MET A 98 -15.59 -16.44 -48.65
C MET A 98 -14.10 -16.20 -48.45
N ALA A 99 -13.73 -14.99 -48.06
CA ALA A 99 -12.36 -14.69 -47.64
C ALA A 99 -11.95 -15.53 -46.41
N GLU A 100 -12.83 -15.66 -45.43
CA GLU A 100 -12.56 -16.49 -44.24
C GLU A 100 -12.32 -17.96 -44.63
N GLN A 101 -13.18 -18.53 -45.48
CA GLN A 101 -13.02 -19.91 -45.94
C GLN A 101 -11.71 -20.06 -46.70
N PHE A 102 -11.37 -19.11 -47.60
CA PHE A 102 -10.16 -19.13 -48.37
C PHE A 102 -8.90 -19.07 -47.49
N PHE A 103 -8.80 -18.12 -46.58
CA PHE A 103 -7.60 -17.97 -45.75
C PHE A 103 -7.46 -19.07 -44.67
N ARG A 104 -8.54 -19.65 -44.17
CA ARG A 104 -8.48 -20.85 -43.31
C ARG A 104 -8.03 -22.09 -44.09
N GLY A 105 -8.44 -22.23 -45.32
CA GLY A 105 -8.04 -23.36 -46.17
C GLY A 105 -6.67 -23.19 -46.80
N TRP A 106 -6.09 -21.97 -46.77
CA TRP A 106 -4.82 -21.70 -47.45
C TRP A 106 -3.66 -22.43 -46.75
N THR A 107 -2.81 -23.11 -47.54
CA THR A 107 -1.63 -23.84 -47.06
C THR A 107 -0.36 -23.29 -47.67
N PHE A 108 0.76 -23.44 -46.96
CA PHE A 108 2.06 -23.04 -47.52
C PHE A 108 2.51 -24.01 -48.59
N GLU A 109 3.05 -23.47 -49.69
CA GLU A 109 3.57 -24.25 -50.78
C GLU A 109 4.61 -25.28 -50.32
N GLY A 110 4.40 -26.56 -50.65
CA GLY A 110 5.22 -27.69 -50.18
C GLY A 110 4.97 -28.12 -48.76
N ARG A 111 3.92 -27.58 -48.06
CA ARG A 111 3.55 -27.94 -46.68
C ARG A 111 2.02 -27.99 -46.53
N PRO A 112 1.38 -29.08 -46.96
CA PRO A 112 -0.08 -29.17 -47.03
C PRO A 112 -0.78 -29.22 -45.67
N HIS A 113 -0.04 -29.41 -44.57
CA HIS A 113 -0.56 -29.42 -43.20
C HIS A 113 -0.31 -28.11 -42.43
N ASP A 114 0.46 -27.17 -42.98
CA ASP A 114 0.74 -25.88 -42.38
C ASP A 114 -0.26 -24.83 -42.91
N HIS A 115 -1.13 -24.34 -42.02
CA HIS A 115 -2.09 -23.29 -42.30
C HIS A 115 -1.60 -21.93 -41.77
N LEU A 116 -2.26 -20.88 -42.20
CA LEU A 116 -2.05 -19.53 -41.65
C LEU A 116 -2.43 -19.53 -40.18
N LYS A 117 -1.64 -18.84 -39.35
CA LYS A 117 -1.99 -18.59 -37.93
C LYS A 117 -3.31 -17.82 -37.87
N PRO A 118 -4.15 -18.09 -36.86
CA PRO A 118 -5.47 -17.43 -36.71
C PRO A 118 -5.39 -15.89 -36.79
N GLU A 119 -4.35 -15.29 -36.23
CA GLU A 119 -4.11 -13.84 -36.29
C GLU A 119 -3.98 -13.28 -37.72
N TYR A 120 -3.31 -14.02 -38.61
CA TYR A 120 -3.18 -13.64 -40.02
C TYR A 120 -4.44 -13.91 -40.81
N VAL A 121 -5.19 -14.96 -40.49
CA VAL A 121 -6.50 -15.21 -41.07
C VAL A 121 -7.43 -14.05 -40.79
N GLU A 122 -7.57 -13.65 -39.50
CA GLU A 122 -8.41 -12.50 -39.13
C GLU A 122 -7.96 -11.22 -39.81
N LEU A 123 -6.67 -10.95 -39.85
CA LEU A 123 -6.12 -9.76 -40.51
C LEU A 123 -6.46 -9.73 -42.00
N TYR A 124 -6.27 -10.86 -42.72
CA TYR A 124 -6.52 -10.91 -44.14
C TYR A 124 -8.01 -10.88 -44.46
N VAL A 125 -8.86 -11.49 -43.65
CA VAL A 125 -10.32 -11.37 -43.75
C VAL A 125 -10.76 -9.92 -43.55
N ALA A 126 -10.22 -9.24 -42.55
CA ALA A 126 -10.51 -7.83 -42.30
C ALA A 126 -10.03 -6.94 -43.47
N ASN A 127 -8.84 -7.21 -44.03
CA ASN A 127 -8.33 -6.51 -45.21
C ASN A 127 -9.21 -6.73 -46.45
N ALA A 128 -9.64 -7.98 -46.71
CA ALA A 128 -10.54 -8.29 -47.83
C ALA A 128 -11.90 -7.60 -47.66
N SER A 129 -12.49 -7.69 -46.47
CA SER A 129 -13.77 -7.06 -46.14
C SER A 129 -13.71 -5.53 -46.31
N ALA A 130 -12.62 -4.90 -45.89
CA ALA A 130 -12.40 -3.46 -46.06
C ALA A 130 -12.20 -3.09 -47.55
N LEU A 131 -11.44 -3.90 -48.30
CA LEU A 131 -11.22 -3.66 -49.73
C LEU A 131 -12.49 -3.86 -50.59
N ASN A 132 -13.36 -4.81 -50.23
CA ASN A 132 -14.66 -4.97 -50.88
C ASN A 132 -15.50 -3.71 -50.73
N ALA A 133 -15.59 -3.12 -49.55
CA ALA A 133 -16.28 -1.86 -49.33
C ALA A 133 -15.62 -0.67 -50.04
N VAL A 134 -14.28 -0.63 -50.08
CA VAL A 134 -13.53 0.38 -50.85
C VAL A 134 -13.81 0.27 -52.33
N LEU A 135 -13.82 -0.92 -52.91
CA LEU A 135 -14.11 -1.16 -54.33
C LEU A 135 -15.56 -0.81 -54.67
N GLU A 136 -16.51 -1.19 -53.85
CA GLU A 136 -17.92 -0.82 -54.01
C GLU A 136 -18.10 0.71 -54.04
N LEU A 137 -17.49 1.41 -53.08
CA LEU A 137 -17.57 2.86 -53.00
C LEU A 137 -16.86 3.56 -54.16
N THR A 138 -15.68 3.08 -54.53
CA THR A 138 -14.87 3.68 -55.61
C THR A 138 -15.38 3.32 -57.00
N GLY A 139 -16.12 2.23 -57.18
CA GLY A 139 -16.78 1.84 -58.41
C GLY A 139 -18.12 2.53 -58.68
N ASN A 140 -18.76 3.08 -57.64
CA ASN A 140 -20.07 3.71 -57.75
C ASN A 140 -20.02 5.23 -57.53
N ARG A 141 -19.96 5.98 -58.65
CA ARG A 141 -19.89 7.45 -58.61
C ARG A 141 -21.09 8.09 -57.88
N SER A 142 -22.29 7.58 -58.14
CA SER A 142 -23.51 8.13 -57.51
C SER A 142 -23.53 7.89 -56.02
N LEU A 143 -23.10 6.71 -55.55
CA LEU A 143 -22.99 6.35 -54.15
C LEU A 143 -22.01 7.26 -53.44
N PHE A 144 -20.80 7.46 -53.98
CA PHE A 144 -19.80 8.34 -53.40
C PHE A 144 -20.28 9.77 -53.22
N ILE A 145 -20.85 10.34 -54.30
CA ILE A 145 -21.34 11.73 -54.28
C ILE A 145 -22.50 11.87 -53.25
N LYS A 146 -23.39 10.88 -53.19
CA LYS A 146 -24.51 10.88 -52.25
C LYS A 146 -24.02 10.81 -50.82
N GLN A 147 -23.06 9.97 -50.48
CA GLN A 147 -22.60 9.76 -49.15
C GLN A 147 -21.61 10.85 -48.66
N TYR A 148 -20.65 11.24 -49.50
CA TYR A 148 -19.60 12.20 -49.09
C TYR A 148 -19.91 13.65 -49.51
N GLY A 149 -20.78 13.84 -50.48
CA GLY A 149 -21.08 15.17 -51.01
C GLY A 149 -19.89 15.88 -51.68
N LYS A 150 -18.87 15.11 -52.06
CA LYS A 150 -17.63 15.61 -52.70
C LYS A 150 -17.53 15.23 -54.16
N PRO A 151 -16.73 15.99 -54.95
CA PRO A 151 -16.48 15.62 -56.35
C PRO A 151 -15.80 14.25 -56.47
N TYR A 152 -16.17 13.45 -57.45
CA TYR A 152 -15.70 12.08 -57.63
C TYR A 152 -14.18 11.95 -57.86
N ASN A 153 -13.52 13.00 -58.36
CA ASN A 153 -12.05 13.01 -58.48
C ASN A 153 -11.34 12.91 -57.12
N ARG A 154 -12.03 13.14 -55.99
CA ARG A 154 -11.51 12.98 -54.64
C ARG A 154 -11.84 11.63 -53.99
N VAL A 155 -12.39 10.67 -54.72
CA VAL A 155 -12.83 9.39 -54.18
C VAL A 155 -11.71 8.66 -53.44
N TRP A 156 -10.54 8.49 -54.02
CA TRP A 156 -9.42 7.80 -53.40
C TRP A 156 -8.83 8.52 -52.18
N PRO A 157 -8.54 9.85 -52.28
CA PRO A 157 -8.09 10.59 -51.09
C PRO A 157 -9.05 10.52 -49.89
N GLU A 158 -10.35 10.69 -50.11
CA GLU A 158 -11.34 10.70 -49.03
C GLU A 158 -11.57 9.30 -48.47
N THR A 159 -11.67 8.28 -49.32
CA THR A 159 -11.78 6.87 -48.91
C THR A 159 -10.55 6.44 -48.08
N SER A 160 -9.34 6.81 -48.55
CA SER A 160 -8.10 6.50 -47.81
C SER A 160 -8.02 7.20 -46.47
N ARG A 161 -8.45 8.47 -46.39
CA ARG A 161 -8.48 9.22 -45.14
C ARG A 161 -9.40 8.56 -44.11
N GLU A 162 -10.63 8.24 -44.52
CA GLU A 162 -11.60 7.59 -43.64
C GLU A 162 -11.13 6.19 -43.23
N LEU A 163 -10.61 5.40 -44.16
CA LEU A 163 -10.08 4.09 -43.84
C LEU A 163 -8.96 4.15 -42.81
N ASN A 164 -8.06 5.13 -42.91
CA ASN A 164 -6.97 5.31 -41.93
C ASN A 164 -7.46 5.61 -40.52
N GLU A 165 -8.60 6.31 -40.40
CA GLU A 165 -9.19 6.63 -39.10
C GLU A 165 -9.88 5.41 -38.48
N ILE A 166 -10.36 4.45 -39.28
CA ILE A 166 -11.11 3.28 -38.81
C ILE A 166 -10.31 1.98 -38.79
N GLN A 167 -9.07 1.96 -39.32
CA GLN A 167 -8.27 0.72 -39.46
C GLN A 167 -8.16 -0.08 -38.17
N ASP A 168 -7.91 0.59 -37.04
CA ASP A 168 -7.75 -0.07 -35.73
C ASP A 168 -9.08 -0.67 -35.21
N VAL A 169 -10.21 -0.03 -35.55
CA VAL A 169 -11.54 -0.49 -35.15
C VAL A 169 -11.99 -1.69 -36.00
N VAL A 170 -11.65 -1.67 -37.28
CA VAL A 170 -12.00 -2.75 -38.24
C VAL A 170 -11.00 -3.91 -38.14
N GLY A 171 -9.82 -3.67 -37.59
CA GLY A 171 -8.74 -4.67 -37.48
C GLY A 171 -8.00 -4.91 -38.81
N CYS A 172 -8.12 -4.01 -39.77
CA CYS A 172 -7.42 -4.14 -41.05
C CYS A 172 -6.08 -3.39 -41.06
N ARG A 173 -5.16 -3.79 -41.91
CA ARG A 173 -3.85 -3.14 -42.14
C ARG A 173 -3.63 -2.93 -43.61
N LEU A 174 -4.12 -1.82 -44.10
CA LEU A 174 -4.02 -1.40 -45.51
C LEU A 174 -3.12 -0.16 -45.63
N PRO A 175 -2.57 0.14 -46.83
CA PRO A 175 -1.69 1.29 -47.02
C PRO A 175 -2.39 2.61 -46.68
N LYS A 176 -1.70 3.47 -45.94
CA LYS A 176 -2.20 4.80 -45.50
C LYS A 176 -2.27 5.81 -46.66
N ASN A 177 -1.42 5.64 -47.70
CA ASN A 177 -1.36 6.52 -48.84
C ASN A 177 -2.42 6.09 -49.87
N HIS A 178 -3.24 7.02 -50.35
CA HIS A 178 -4.34 6.76 -51.29
C HIS A 178 -3.91 6.15 -52.64
N LEU A 179 -2.69 6.48 -53.14
CA LEU A 179 -2.16 5.88 -54.35
C LEU A 179 -1.73 4.43 -54.14
N ALA A 180 -1.16 4.15 -52.99
CA ALA A 180 -0.80 2.79 -52.61
C ALA A 180 -2.06 1.94 -52.31
N LEU A 181 -3.07 2.50 -51.65
CA LEU A 181 -4.36 1.85 -51.43
C LEU A 181 -5.03 1.51 -52.74
N LYS A 182 -5.05 2.45 -53.68
CA LYS A 182 -5.58 2.22 -55.06
C LYS A 182 -4.89 1.03 -55.75
N ARG A 183 -3.55 0.97 -55.69
CA ARG A 183 -2.80 -0.15 -56.29
C ARG A 183 -3.17 -1.49 -55.64
N VAL A 184 -3.28 -1.53 -54.32
CA VAL A 184 -3.65 -2.75 -53.59
C VAL A 184 -5.09 -3.16 -53.90
N ALA A 185 -6.03 -2.21 -53.97
CA ALA A 185 -7.43 -2.48 -54.30
C ALA A 185 -7.60 -3.00 -55.71
N LEU A 186 -6.91 -2.40 -56.71
CA LEU A 186 -6.94 -2.87 -58.09
C LEU A 186 -6.30 -4.26 -58.21
N LYS A 187 -5.16 -4.49 -57.58
CA LYS A 187 -4.52 -5.79 -57.56
C LYS A 187 -5.41 -6.86 -56.93
N TYR A 188 -6.09 -6.51 -55.83
CA TYR A 188 -7.04 -7.39 -55.17
C TYR A 188 -8.24 -7.74 -56.07
N SER A 189 -8.75 -6.76 -56.86
CA SER A 189 -9.86 -7.00 -57.81
C SER A 189 -9.46 -7.90 -58.97
N GLU A 190 -8.15 -7.92 -59.34
CA GLU A 190 -7.62 -8.73 -60.43
C GLU A 190 -7.19 -10.14 -60.00
N GLU A 191 -6.43 -10.21 -58.88
CA GLU A 191 -5.79 -11.47 -58.41
C GLU A 191 -6.58 -12.14 -57.26
N GLY A 192 -7.61 -11.50 -56.73
CA GLY A 192 -8.41 -12.04 -55.61
C GLY A 192 -7.68 -12.09 -54.28
N TYR A 193 -8.14 -12.96 -53.37
CA TYR A 193 -7.65 -13.10 -52.00
C TYR A 193 -6.17 -13.40 -51.92
N GLU A 194 -5.61 -14.11 -52.88
CA GLU A 194 -4.20 -14.51 -52.85
C GLU A 194 -3.25 -13.32 -52.91
N SER A 195 -3.68 -12.20 -53.52
CA SER A 195 -2.91 -10.96 -53.59
C SER A 195 -2.63 -10.32 -52.22
N LEU A 196 -3.46 -10.63 -51.21
CA LEU A 196 -3.36 -10.10 -49.84
C LEU A 196 -2.34 -10.85 -48.98
N ILE A 197 -1.98 -12.08 -49.39
CA ILE A 197 -1.01 -12.88 -48.65
C ILE A 197 0.38 -12.31 -48.86
N SER A 198 1.03 -11.94 -47.76
CA SER A 198 2.37 -11.38 -47.79
C SER A 198 3.36 -12.29 -48.53
N GLY A 199 4.15 -11.72 -49.46
CA GLY A 199 5.21 -12.45 -50.16
C GLY A 199 6.22 -13.14 -49.21
N LYS A 200 6.33 -12.66 -47.97
CA LYS A 200 7.13 -13.32 -46.94
C LYS A 200 6.58 -14.69 -46.54
N MET A 201 5.27 -14.88 -46.65
CA MET A 201 4.59 -16.16 -46.38
C MET A 201 4.71 -17.14 -47.56
N LYS A 202 4.86 -16.65 -48.78
CA LYS A 202 5.05 -17.47 -49.99
C LYS A 202 6.50 -17.96 -50.16
N ASN A 203 7.46 -17.42 -49.40
CA ASN A 203 8.87 -17.73 -49.59
C ASN A 203 9.33 -18.88 -48.66
N ASN A 204 9.29 -20.10 -49.18
CA ASN A 204 9.79 -21.32 -48.53
C ASN A 204 11.31 -21.30 -48.25
N ASN A 205 12.08 -20.44 -48.87
CA ASN A 205 13.52 -20.34 -48.70
C ASN A 205 13.92 -19.53 -47.44
N ALA A 206 12.98 -18.82 -46.81
CA ALA A 206 13.27 -17.99 -45.66
C ALA A 206 13.55 -18.80 -44.37
N ARG A 207 12.95 -19.99 -44.21
CA ARG A 207 13.19 -20.85 -43.05
C ARG A 207 14.40 -21.78 -43.35
N LYS A 208 15.55 -21.38 -42.82
CA LYS A 208 16.81 -22.15 -43.00
C LYS A 208 16.85 -23.42 -42.20
N ASN A 209 16.13 -23.48 -41.08
CA ASN A 209 16.10 -24.58 -40.13
C ASN A 209 14.77 -25.31 -40.25
N LYS A 210 14.80 -26.50 -40.89
CA LYS A 210 13.56 -27.28 -41.15
C LYS A 210 13.43 -28.50 -40.23
N GLU A 211 14.51 -28.84 -39.49
CA GLU A 211 14.53 -30.02 -38.61
C GLU A 211 14.48 -29.63 -37.12
N SER A 212 13.75 -30.39 -36.33
CA SER A 212 13.65 -30.22 -34.89
C SER A 212 15.00 -30.20 -34.16
N ARG A 213 15.99 -30.95 -34.68
CA ARG A 213 17.37 -31.00 -34.13
C ARG A 213 18.11 -29.67 -34.32
N GLN A 214 17.92 -29.00 -35.43
CA GLN A 214 18.51 -27.68 -35.70
C GLN A 214 17.94 -26.63 -34.77
N GLU A 215 16.64 -26.65 -34.57
CA GLU A 215 15.92 -25.73 -33.67
C GLU A 215 16.34 -25.99 -32.23
N ALA A 216 16.38 -27.24 -31.77
CA ALA A 216 16.82 -27.60 -30.43
C ALA A 216 18.25 -27.13 -30.14
N LEU A 217 19.18 -27.27 -31.09
CA LEU A 217 20.56 -26.80 -30.91
C LEU A 217 20.60 -25.25 -30.77
N ILE A 218 19.84 -24.52 -31.58
CA ILE A 218 19.79 -23.06 -31.49
C ILE A 218 19.21 -22.63 -30.15
N VAL A 219 18.12 -23.24 -29.74
CA VAL A 219 17.40 -22.93 -28.46
C VAL A 219 18.33 -23.21 -27.28
N GLU A 220 19.04 -24.33 -27.29
CA GLU A 220 20.01 -24.69 -26.23
C GLU A 220 21.15 -23.66 -26.14
N LEU A 221 21.78 -23.33 -27.28
CA LEU A 221 22.86 -22.33 -27.33
C LEU A 221 22.39 -20.92 -26.90
N ILE A 222 21.17 -20.52 -27.24
CA ILE A 222 20.59 -19.27 -26.79
C ILE A 222 20.27 -19.30 -25.29
N GLY A 223 19.81 -20.44 -24.79
CA GLY A 223 19.42 -20.65 -23.40
C GLY A 223 20.60 -20.73 -22.43
N ASP A 224 21.84 -20.70 -22.90
CA ASP A 224 23.05 -20.76 -22.06
C ASP A 224 23.11 -19.57 -21.10
N GLY A 225 23.22 -19.87 -19.80
CA GLY A 225 23.29 -18.90 -18.71
C GLY A 225 24.48 -17.93 -18.76
N ARG A 226 25.51 -18.25 -19.58
CA ARG A 226 26.66 -17.36 -19.82
C ARG A 226 26.34 -16.16 -20.71
N ASN A 227 25.11 -16.02 -21.17
CA ASN A 227 24.63 -14.88 -21.95
C ASN A 227 25.37 -14.67 -23.28
N ILE A 228 25.66 -15.75 -23.99
CA ILE A 228 26.39 -15.74 -25.26
C ILE A 228 25.67 -14.83 -26.28
N ASP A 229 26.43 -13.96 -26.96
CA ASP A 229 25.88 -13.05 -27.97
C ASP A 229 25.41 -13.78 -29.22
N ASN A 230 24.59 -13.08 -30.05
CA ASN A 230 23.95 -13.69 -31.20
C ASN A 230 24.93 -14.17 -32.27
N GLU A 231 26.03 -13.45 -32.48
CA GLU A 231 27.04 -13.81 -33.50
C GLU A 231 27.84 -15.02 -33.07
N THR A 232 28.16 -15.10 -31.77
CA THR A 232 28.83 -16.27 -31.21
C THR A 232 27.93 -17.51 -31.26
N VAL A 233 26.64 -17.41 -30.93
CA VAL A 233 25.67 -18.49 -31.09
C VAL A 233 25.62 -18.96 -32.56
N ALA A 234 25.51 -18.02 -33.51
CA ALA A 234 25.50 -18.35 -34.94
C ALA A 234 26.80 -19.07 -35.35
N ARG A 235 27.96 -18.60 -34.87
CA ARG A 235 29.27 -19.25 -35.15
C ARG A 235 29.31 -20.66 -34.61
N LEU A 236 28.89 -20.91 -33.36
CA LEU A 236 28.86 -22.23 -32.76
C LEU A 236 27.90 -23.16 -33.50
N TYR A 237 26.70 -22.69 -33.81
CA TYR A 237 25.75 -23.45 -34.63
C TYR A 237 26.37 -23.81 -36.01
N ASN A 238 26.97 -22.84 -36.70
CA ASN A 238 27.53 -23.03 -38.03
C ASN A 238 28.73 -24.04 -38.02
N ALA A 239 29.48 -24.12 -36.93
CA ALA A 239 30.51 -25.16 -36.77
C ALA A 239 29.91 -26.56 -36.76
N VAL A 240 28.75 -26.75 -36.12
CA VAL A 240 28.02 -28.03 -36.16
C VAL A 240 27.34 -28.24 -37.52
N ALA A 241 26.72 -27.18 -38.07
CA ALA A 241 26.05 -27.21 -39.36
C ALA A 241 26.94 -27.65 -40.51
N GLY A 242 28.21 -27.21 -40.51
CA GLY A 242 29.20 -27.65 -41.48
C GLY A 242 29.49 -29.16 -41.43
N ARG A 243 29.46 -29.80 -40.28
CA ARG A 243 29.65 -31.25 -40.12
C ARG A 243 28.38 -32.05 -40.45
N MET A 244 27.22 -31.45 -40.21
CA MET A 244 25.92 -32.10 -40.42
C MET A 244 25.28 -31.76 -41.78
N ASN A 245 25.99 -31.07 -42.66
CA ASN A 245 25.50 -30.58 -43.95
C ASN A 245 24.20 -29.73 -43.86
N TRP A 246 24.08 -28.93 -42.76
CA TRP A 246 22.97 -28.00 -42.57
C TRP A 246 23.29 -26.64 -43.14
N LYS A 247 22.23 -25.86 -43.45
CA LYS A 247 22.41 -24.48 -43.94
C LYS A 247 22.95 -23.58 -42.79
N PRO A 248 23.93 -22.71 -43.05
CA PRO A 248 24.43 -21.77 -42.05
C PRO A 248 23.40 -20.70 -41.71
N ILE A 249 23.44 -20.20 -40.49
CA ILE A 249 22.60 -19.13 -40.00
C ILE A 249 23.42 -17.88 -39.66
N THR A 250 22.74 -16.76 -39.49
CA THR A 250 23.34 -15.48 -39.07
C THR A 250 22.85 -15.07 -37.69
N GLY A 251 23.52 -14.13 -37.03
CA GLY A 251 23.08 -13.58 -35.75
C GLY A 251 21.67 -12.97 -35.80
N ALA A 252 21.24 -12.47 -36.97
CA ALA A 252 19.86 -12.01 -37.19
C ALA A 252 18.82 -13.15 -37.05
N THR A 253 19.16 -14.35 -37.56
CA THR A 253 18.32 -15.56 -37.39
C THR A 253 18.23 -15.92 -35.89
N VAL A 254 19.36 -15.92 -35.17
CA VAL A 254 19.40 -16.17 -33.71
C VAL A 254 18.56 -15.16 -32.95
N ALA A 255 18.62 -13.87 -33.33
CA ALA A 255 17.81 -12.82 -32.70
C ALA A 255 16.28 -13.05 -32.87
N ASN A 256 15.85 -13.62 -34.00
CA ASN A 256 14.44 -13.99 -34.21
C ASN A 256 14.04 -15.18 -33.32
N TYR A 257 14.85 -16.25 -33.31
CA TYR A 257 14.62 -17.40 -32.42
C TYR A 257 14.50 -16.96 -30.95
N ARG A 258 15.37 -16.06 -30.51
CA ARG A 258 15.34 -15.53 -29.14
C ARG A 258 14.01 -14.83 -28.78
N LYS A 259 13.32 -14.25 -29.76
CA LYS A 259 12.01 -13.60 -29.54
C LYS A 259 10.88 -14.64 -29.53
N GLU A 260 11.00 -15.69 -30.33
CA GLU A 260 9.94 -16.68 -30.54
C GLU A 260 9.93 -17.76 -29.48
N HIS A 261 11.08 -18.02 -28.80
CA HIS A 261 11.28 -19.12 -27.84
C HIS A 261 11.44 -18.61 -26.41
N PRO A 262 10.36 -18.57 -25.61
CA PRO A 262 10.40 -18.12 -24.21
C PRO A 262 11.28 -19.00 -23.30
N GLU A 263 11.47 -20.30 -23.63
CA GLU A 263 12.37 -21.21 -22.93
C GLU A 263 13.81 -20.71 -22.92
N CYS A 264 14.28 -20.09 -23.98
CA CYS A 264 15.60 -19.45 -24.04
C CYS A 264 15.75 -18.35 -23.00
N TYR A 265 14.66 -17.64 -22.70
CA TYR A 265 14.66 -16.58 -21.70
C TYR A 265 14.90 -17.14 -20.29
N ALA A 266 14.27 -18.28 -19.98
CA ALA A 266 14.42 -18.95 -18.68
C ALA A 266 15.83 -19.47 -18.48
N GLY A 267 16.42 -20.12 -19.48
CA GLY A 267 17.80 -20.62 -19.44
C GLY A 267 18.80 -19.47 -19.26
N ARG A 268 18.66 -18.41 -20.05
CA ARG A 268 19.58 -17.27 -20.10
C ARG A 268 19.54 -16.40 -18.83
N TYR A 269 18.37 -16.10 -18.32
CA TYR A 269 18.17 -15.12 -17.24
C TYR A 269 17.67 -15.74 -15.94
N GLY A 270 17.36 -17.04 -15.97
CA GLY A 270 16.86 -17.78 -14.82
C GLY A 270 15.34 -17.62 -14.58
N LYS A 271 14.84 -18.49 -13.71
CA LYS A 271 13.40 -18.58 -13.39
C LYS A 271 12.82 -17.30 -12.82
N SER A 272 13.57 -16.57 -11.99
CA SER A 272 13.11 -15.32 -11.38
C SER A 272 12.91 -14.22 -12.42
N ALA A 273 13.83 -14.09 -13.37
CA ALA A 273 13.71 -13.13 -14.46
C ALA A 273 12.54 -13.48 -15.39
N LEU A 274 12.33 -14.78 -15.68
CA LEU A 274 11.16 -15.24 -16.44
C LEU A 274 9.88 -14.85 -15.73
N ALA A 275 9.77 -15.16 -14.42
CA ALA A 275 8.60 -14.84 -13.62
C ALA A 275 8.31 -13.33 -13.60
N ASN A 276 9.34 -12.51 -13.45
CA ASN A 276 9.18 -11.06 -13.35
C ASN A 276 8.86 -10.36 -14.67
N ASN A 277 9.27 -10.93 -15.83
CA ASN A 277 9.20 -10.19 -17.10
C ASN A 277 8.32 -10.84 -18.16
N LYS A 278 8.01 -12.13 -18.04
CA LYS A 278 7.31 -12.88 -19.10
C LYS A 278 6.02 -13.54 -18.63
N LEU A 279 5.89 -13.88 -17.35
CA LEU A 279 4.65 -14.46 -16.83
C LEU A 279 3.61 -13.36 -16.55
N MET A 280 2.36 -13.78 -16.45
CA MET A 280 1.26 -12.91 -16.07
C MET A 280 1.54 -12.27 -14.71
N GLN A 281 1.37 -10.97 -14.62
CA GLN A 281 1.57 -10.19 -13.40
C GLN A 281 0.23 -9.84 -12.77
N VAL A 282 0.18 -9.92 -11.43
CA VAL A 282 -0.98 -9.44 -10.67
C VAL A 282 -0.85 -7.93 -10.52
N THR A 283 -1.86 -7.19 -10.95
CA THR A 283 -1.97 -5.76 -10.68
C THR A 283 -2.57 -5.54 -9.30
N ARG A 284 -1.94 -4.69 -8.50
CA ARG A 284 -2.40 -4.33 -7.16
C ARG A 284 -2.89 -2.89 -7.15
N THR A 285 -3.99 -2.66 -6.46
CA THR A 285 -4.49 -1.30 -6.17
C THR A 285 -3.91 -0.80 -4.85
N ALA A 286 -3.80 0.51 -4.70
CA ALA A 286 -3.45 1.12 -3.42
C ALA A 286 -4.55 0.84 -2.37
N PRO A 287 -4.22 0.85 -1.07
CA PRO A 287 -5.23 0.82 -0.01
C PRO A 287 -6.23 1.96 -0.18
N THR A 288 -7.47 1.74 0.18
CA THR A 288 -8.55 2.73 0.04
C THR A 288 -8.61 3.71 1.20
N ALA A 289 -7.87 3.44 2.27
CA ALA A 289 -7.87 4.25 3.47
C ALA A 289 -6.54 4.18 4.24
N PRO A 290 -6.24 5.21 5.04
CA PRO A 290 -5.12 5.23 5.97
C PRO A 290 -5.15 4.06 6.95
N MET A 291 -3.98 3.64 7.42
CA MET A 291 -3.80 2.59 8.44
C MET A 291 -4.21 1.18 8.00
N TYR A 292 -4.67 0.98 6.76
CA TYR A 292 -4.97 -0.36 6.27
C TYR A 292 -3.72 -1.15 5.95
N PHE A 293 -2.65 -0.47 5.57
CA PHE A 293 -1.44 -1.16 5.15
C PHE A 293 -0.19 -0.30 5.38
N TRP A 294 0.77 -0.82 6.12
CA TRP A 294 2.08 -0.21 6.28
C TRP A 294 3.16 -1.04 5.61
N CYS A 295 3.97 -0.40 4.79
CA CYS A 295 5.18 -0.98 4.21
C CYS A 295 6.40 -0.47 4.96
N VAL A 296 7.29 -1.39 5.36
CA VAL A 296 8.51 -1.07 6.09
C VAL A 296 9.70 -1.60 5.32
N ASP A 297 10.69 -0.77 5.09
CA ASP A 297 11.96 -1.16 4.46
C ASP A 297 13.07 -0.21 4.86
N GLY A 298 14.30 -0.71 4.84
CA GLY A 298 15.50 0.10 4.97
C GLY A 298 15.92 0.69 3.63
N TRP A 299 16.37 1.92 3.63
CA TRP A 299 16.85 2.60 2.46
C TRP A 299 18.15 3.35 2.72
N ASP A 300 19.17 3.00 1.97
CA ASP A 300 20.42 3.74 1.95
C ASP A 300 20.25 4.98 1.07
N THR A 301 20.20 6.15 1.70
CA THR A 301 19.93 7.40 1.02
C THR A 301 21.10 7.85 0.15
N GLU A 302 20.82 8.50 -0.96
CA GLU A 302 21.83 8.96 -1.90
C GLU A 302 22.39 10.35 -1.48
N LEU A 303 22.93 10.43 -0.26
CA LEU A 303 23.54 11.65 0.30
C LEU A 303 24.96 11.42 0.77
N PHE A 304 25.84 12.40 0.53
CA PHE A 304 27.17 12.44 1.10
C PHE A 304 27.18 13.17 2.45
N TYR A 305 28.05 12.74 3.34
CA TYR A 305 28.37 13.45 4.58
C TYR A 305 29.85 13.34 4.91
N GLN A 306 30.38 14.31 5.67
CA GLN A 306 31.75 14.30 6.12
C GLN A 306 31.86 13.84 7.58
N ALA A 307 33.00 13.21 7.90
CA ALA A 307 33.32 12.79 9.25
C ALA A 307 34.78 13.10 9.56
N ARG A 308 35.06 13.37 10.82
CA ARG A 308 36.46 13.50 11.30
C ARG A 308 36.98 12.11 11.66
N ALA A 309 38.13 11.78 11.14
CA ALA A 309 38.84 10.55 11.47
C ALA A 309 40.26 10.90 11.89
N THR A 310 40.94 10.00 12.57
CA THR A 310 42.35 10.14 12.93
C THR A 310 43.16 9.22 12.02
N ASP A 311 44.18 9.76 11.34
CA ASP A 311 45.05 8.96 10.50
C ASP A 311 46.02 8.10 11.35
N SER A 312 46.78 7.23 10.69
CA SER A 312 47.76 6.37 11.37
C SER A 312 48.88 7.12 12.05
N ARG A 313 49.02 8.44 11.81
CA ARG A 313 49.98 9.34 12.44
C ARG A 313 49.38 10.23 13.52
N GLY A 314 48.15 9.98 13.95
CA GLY A 314 47.45 10.74 14.99
C GLY A 314 46.92 12.10 14.56
N ARG A 315 46.91 12.42 13.25
CA ARG A 315 46.43 13.71 12.72
C ARG A 315 44.93 13.60 12.40
N SER A 316 44.16 14.65 12.72
CA SER A 316 42.75 14.73 12.33
C SER A 316 42.66 14.95 10.80
N VAL A 317 41.94 14.08 10.13
CA VAL A 317 41.62 14.14 8.70
C VAL A 317 40.12 14.11 8.48
N THR A 318 39.67 14.83 7.46
CA THR A 318 38.23 14.73 7.04
C THR A 318 38.09 13.59 6.08
N THR A 319 37.16 12.69 6.39
CA THR A 319 36.72 11.60 5.51
C THR A 319 35.34 11.89 4.98
N TYR A 320 35.04 11.39 3.81
CA TYR A 320 33.74 11.54 3.18
C TYR A 320 33.07 10.20 3.11
N HIS A 321 31.84 10.14 3.57
CA HIS A 321 30.98 8.96 3.57
C HIS A 321 29.72 9.26 2.78
N HIS A 322 29.02 8.23 2.39
CA HIS A 322 27.72 8.36 1.73
C HIS A 322 26.76 7.32 2.28
N ARG A 323 25.47 7.55 2.01
CA ARG A 323 24.37 6.66 2.32
C ARG A 323 24.08 6.52 3.81
N PRO A 324 23.60 7.57 4.49
CA PRO A 324 22.87 7.38 5.72
C PRO A 324 21.69 6.45 5.46
N THR A 325 21.46 5.50 6.37
CA THR A 325 20.35 4.54 6.25
C THR A 325 19.10 5.10 6.92
N VAL A 326 17.99 5.12 6.23
CA VAL A 326 16.67 5.46 6.75
C VAL A 326 15.81 4.19 6.75
N VAL A 327 15.34 3.77 7.90
CA VAL A 327 14.22 2.83 7.97
C VAL A 327 12.95 3.66 7.92
N ALA A 328 12.15 3.48 6.88
CA ALA A 328 10.91 4.21 6.69
C ALA A 328 9.69 3.28 6.78
N ILE A 329 8.64 3.78 7.40
CA ILE A 329 7.32 3.17 7.43
C ILE A 329 6.41 4.06 6.61
N VAL A 330 5.92 3.52 5.51
CA VAL A 330 5.11 4.24 4.53
C VAL A 330 3.73 3.62 4.45
N ASP A 331 2.71 4.44 4.54
CA ASP A 331 1.34 4.05 4.22
C ASP A 331 1.08 4.27 2.73
N PRO A 332 0.83 3.21 1.94
CA PRO A 332 0.64 3.34 0.51
C PRO A 332 -0.68 4.00 0.09
N PHE A 333 -1.58 4.30 1.01
CA PHE A 333 -2.84 5.01 0.70
C PHE A 333 -2.56 6.25 -0.16
N ASN A 334 -1.78 7.19 0.37
CA ASN A 334 -1.29 8.34 -0.38
C ASN A 334 0.23 8.49 -0.32
N LYS A 335 0.93 7.41 0.00
CA LYS A 335 2.39 7.36 0.17
C LYS A 335 2.88 8.28 1.31
N TYR A 336 2.14 8.30 2.42
CA TYR A 336 2.49 9.05 3.61
C TYR A 336 3.57 8.34 4.41
N ILE A 337 4.65 9.05 4.77
CA ILE A 337 5.66 8.53 5.69
C ILE A 337 5.09 8.64 7.11
N ILE A 338 4.59 7.52 7.65
CA ILE A 338 4.00 7.53 8.99
C ILE A 338 5.07 7.52 10.07
N GLY A 339 6.20 6.84 9.84
CA GLY A 339 7.30 6.78 10.77
C GLY A 339 8.65 6.59 10.09
N TYR A 340 9.71 6.94 10.79
CA TYR A 340 11.08 6.75 10.32
C TYR A 340 12.09 6.72 11.46
N ALA A 341 13.25 6.15 11.18
CA ALA A 341 14.46 6.30 11.99
C ALA A 341 15.68 6.38 11.08
N ILE A 342 16.67 7.18 11.47
CA ILE A 342 17.87 7.45 10.67
C ILE A 342 19.08 6.92 11.43
N GLY A 343 19.89 6.12 10.76
CA GLY A 343 21.11 5.53 11.32
C GLY A 343 22.21 5.38 10.30
N ARG A 344 23.33 4.82 10.74
CA ARG A 344 24.45 4.51 9.84
C ARG A 344 24.24 3.19 9.09
N HIS A 345 23.52 2.25 9.71
CA HIS A 345 23.23 0.94 9.18
C HIS A 345 21.87 0.49 9.66
N GLU A 346 21.20 -0.33 8.89
CA GLU A 346 19.97 -0.97 9.31
C GLU A 346 20.23 -1.93 10.46
N SER A 347 19.38 -1.88 11.48
CA SER A 347 19.46 -2.74 12.67
C SER A 347 18.08 -2.97 13.26
N ALA A 348 17.92 -4.02 14.05
CA ALA A 348 16.67 -4.28 14.78
C ALA A 348 16.28 -3.12 15.71
N ALA A 349 17.26 -2.45 16.30
CA ALA A 349 17.03 -1.26 17.12
C ALA A 349 16.49 -0.09 16.31
N LEU A 350 17.08 0.15 15.10
CA LEU A 350 16.64 1.21 14.21
C LEU A 350 15.21 0.95 13.69
N ILE A 351 14.87 -0.31 13.41
CA ILE A 351 13.51 -0.69 13.01
C ILE A 351 12.51 -0.41 14.15
N ARG A 352 12.85 -0.79 15.39
CA ARG A 352 12.01 -0.49 16.55
C ARG A 352 11.82 1.03 16.76
N GLN A 353 12.88 1.82 16.57
CA GLN A 353 12.80 3.27 16.65
C GLN A 353 11.87 3.86 15.57
N ALA A 354 11.94 3.34 14.33
CA ALA A 354 11.04 3.76 13.26
C ALA A 354 9.57 3.48 13.60
N PHE A 355 9.27 2.29 14.15
CA PHE A 355 7.92 1.96 14.60
C PHE A 355 7.47 2.83 15.78
N ARG A 356 8.34 3.05 16.77
CA ARG A 356 8.05 3.95 17.89
C ARG A 356 7.66 5.35 17.36
N ASN A 357 8.49 5.91 16.48
CA ASN A 357 8.21 7.20 15.84
C ASN A 357 6.87 7.18 15.07
N ALA A 358 6.54 6.07 14.39
CA ALA A 358 5.28 5.94 13.69
C ALA A 358 4.08 6.01 14.65
N PHE A 359 4.12 5.27 15.76
CA PHE A 359 3.02 5.28 16.73
C PHE A 359 2.89 6.62 17.48
N GLU A 360 4.01 7.26 17.82
CA GLU A 360 4.02 8.61 18.40
C GLU A 360 3.38 9.62 17.42
N HIS A 361 3.72 9.51 16.14
CA HIS A 361 3.12 10.35 15.09
C HIS A 361 1.63 10.05 14.85
N VAL A 362 1.21 8.78 14.93
CA VAL A 362 -0.21 8.38 14.89
C VAL A 362 -0.97 9.03 16.05
N LYS A 363 -0.40 9.00 17.28
CA LYS A 363 -0.99 9.67 18.44
C LYS A 363 -1.09 11.19 18.25
N GLU A 364 -0.07 11.80 17.66
CA GLU A 364 -0.09 13.24 17.30
C GLU A 364 -1.21 13.56 16.28
N LEU A 365 -1.40 12.71 15.27
CA LEU A 365 -2.39 12.92 14.21
C LEU A 365 -3.83 12.67 14.68
N PHE A 366 -4.04 11.64 15.50
CA PHE A 366 -5.36 11.08 15.79
C PHE A 366 -5.74 11.08 17.27
N GLY A 367 -4.87 11.59 18.17
CA GLY A 367 -5.13 11.71 19.60
C GLY A 367 -4.93 10.44 20.41
N SER A 368 -4.77 9.26 19.76
CA SER A 368 -4.56 7.97 20.40
C SER A 368 -3.64 7.09 19.56
N TYR A 369 -3.12 6.03 20.18
CA TYR A 369 -2.37 5.03 19.42
C TYR A 369 -3.33 4.12 18.66
N PHE A 370 -3.09 3.97 17.36
CA PHE A 370 -3.79 3.01 16.51
C PHE A 370 -2.78 2.15 15.77
N LYS A 371 -3.08 0.87 15.60
CA LYS A 371 -2.24 -0.03 14.82
C LYS A 371 -2.80 -0.24 13.42
N PRO A 372 -1.92 -0.45 12.43
CA PRO A 372 -2.37 -0.75 11.07
C PRO A 372 -3.01 -2.13 11.02
N TRP A 373 -3.93 -2.31 10.09
CA TRP A 373 -4.50 -3.61 9.79
C TRP A 373 -3.45 -4.60 9.29
N GLN A 374 -2.50 -4.14 8.49
CA GLN A 374 -1.46 -4.97 7.92
C GLN A 374 -0.11 -4.29 7.96
N VAL A 375 0.92 -5.04 8.38
CA VAL A 375 2.32 -4.64 8.27
C VAL A 375 3.03 -5.56 7.30
N GLN A 376 3.74 -4.99 6.32
CA GLN A 376 4.63 -5.71 5.43
C GLN A 376 6.07 -5.24 5.62
N THR A 377 6.97 -6.19 5.86
CA THR A 377 8.41 -5.93 5.90
C THR A 377 9.13 -6.86 4.92
N ASP A 378 10.39 -6.61 4.68
CA ASP A 378 11.25 -7.60 4.07
C ASP A 378 11.56 -8.77 5.04
N ASN A 379 12.49 -9.65 4.65
CA ASN A 379 12.87 -10.76 5.50
C ASN A 379 14.00 -10.44 6.50
N TYR A 380 14.44 -9.18 6.59
CA TYR A 380 15.48 -8.78 7.53
C TYR A 380 15.01 -8.97 8.98
N GLY A 381 15.84 -9.63 9.76
CA GLY A 381 15.56 -9.86 11.18
C GLY A 381 14.33 -10.73 11.48
N ARG A 382 13.73 -11.40 10.48
CA ARG A 382 12.48 -12.17 10.64
C ARG A 382 12.51 -13.14 11.84
N GLY A 383 13.65 -13.77 12.12
CA GLY A 383 13.78 -14.67 13.27
C GLY A 383 13.63 -13.98 14.63
N HIS A 384 14.11 -12.75 14.75
CA HIS A 384 14.15 -12.00 16.02
C HIS A 384 13.02 -10.98 16.17
N LEU A 385 12.46 -10.50 15.05
CA LEU A 385 11.45 -9.43 15.05
C LEU A 385 10.05 -9.93 14.71
N LYS A 386 9.85 -11.22 14.44
CA LYS A 386 8.54 -11.75 14.05
C LYS A 386 7.46 -11.41 15.08
N CYS A 387 7.70 -11.75 16.36
CA CYS A 387 6.73 -11.48 17.43
C CYS A 387 6.48 -9.97 17.59
N PHE A 388 7.50 -9.14 17.36
CA PHE A 388 7.36 -7.70 17.38
C PHE A 388 6.46 -7.21 16.24
N TYR A 389 6.67 -7.67 15.00
CA TYR A 389 5.83 -7.30 13.86
C TYR A 389 4.38 -7.77 14.03
N GLU A 390 4.17 -8.95 14.62
CA GLU A 390 2.84 -9.48 14.94
C GLU A 390 2.14 -8.66 16.07
N ALA A 391 2.90 -8.03 16.95
CA ALA A 391 2.34 -7.17 17.99
C ALA A 391 1.92 -5.79 17.47
N VAL A 392 2.72 -5.20 16.57
CA VAL A 392 2.52 -3.82 16.08
C VAL A 392 1.55 -3.72 14.89
N GLY A 393 1.09 -4.82 14.31
CA GLY A 393 0.08 -4.86 13.27
C GLY A 393 -1.02 -5.87 13.58
N HIS A 394 -2.21 -5.70 13.03
CA HIS A 394 -3.25 -6.72 13.18
C HIS A 394 -2.87 -7.98 12.36
N TRP A 395 -2.33 -7.79 11.16
CA TRP A 395 -1.76 -8.85 10.32
C TRP A 395 -0.32 -8.53 9.95
N TYR A 396 0.55 -9.53 10.05
CA TYR A 396 1.92 -9.45 9.56
C TYR A 396 2.10 -10.29 8.29
N THR A 397 2.56 -9.65 7.21
CA THR A 397 2.77 -10.31 5.92
C THR A 397 4.19 -10.04 5.41
N PRO A 398 5.13 -10.99 5.56
CA PRO A 398 6.47 -10.80 5.03
C PRO A 398 6.44 -10.75 3.50
N ALA A 399 7.25 -9.88 2.91
CA ALA A 399 7.43 -9.83 1.46
C ALA A 399 8.01 -11.14 0.93
N ALA A 400 7.51 -11.59 -0.23
CA ALA A 400 8.04 -12.80 -0.87
C ALA A 400 9.50 -12.60 -1.29
N VAL A 401 10.33 -13.58 -0.98
CA VAL A 401 11.78 -13.57 -1.30
C VAL A 401 11.97 -13.43 -2.81
N LYS A 402 12.85 -12.53 -3.24
CA LYS A 402 13.22 -12.26 -4.65
C LYS A 402 12.09 -11.73 -5.54
N ASN A 403 11.00 -11.20 -4.95
CA ASN A 403 9.94 -10.55 -5.70
C ASN A 403 9.93 -9.03 -5.44
N ALA A 404 10.88 -8.32 -6.04
CA ALA A 404 11.00 -6.86 -5.94
C ALA A 404 9.71 -6.12 -6.35
N LYS A 405 8.93 -6.68 -7.29
CA LYS A 405 7.65 -6.10 -7.71
C LYS A 405 6.55 -6.15 -6.64
N SER A 406 6.72 -6.95 -5.59
CA SER A 406 5.80 -6.98 -4.45
C SER A 406 6.07 -5.86 -3.44
N LYS A 407 7.21 -5.19 -3.51
CA LYS A 407 7.60 -4.10 -2.62
C LYS A 407 7.09 -2.76 -3.18
N ILE A 408 6.03 -2.24 -2.59
CA ILE A 408 5.45 -0.94 -2.97
C ILE A 408 6.38 0.21 -2.55
N ILE A 409 7.21 0.00 -1.54
CA ILE A 409 8.06 1.03 -0.93
C ILE A 409 9.27 1.42 -1.80
N GLU A 410 9.84 0.50 -2.59
CA GLU A 410 11.00 0.79 -3.46
C GLU A 410 10.72 1.90 -4.52
N PRO A 411 9.58 1.87 -5.25
CA PRO A 411 9.19 2.98 -6.12
C PRO A 411 8.99 4.31 -5.38
N PHE A 412 8.52 4.25 -4.12
CA PHE A 412 8.39 5.43 -3.27
C PHE A 412 9.75 6.04 -2.95
N PHE A 413 10.75 5.25 -2.53
CA PHE A 413 12.10 5.75 -2.27
C PHE A 413 12.73 6.42 -3.51
N ASN A 414 12.56 5.81 -4.68
CA ASN A 414 12.99 6.41 -5.94
C ASN A 414 12.29 7.75 -6.23
N GLN A 415 10.99 7.84 -5.96
CA GLN A 415 10.24 9.08 -6.12
C GLN A 415 10.69 10.14 -5.13
N PHE A 416 10.84 9.80 -3.84
CA PHE A 416 11.30 10.69 -2.79
C PHE A 416 12.72 11.25 -3.07
N ASN A 417 13.63 10.38 -3.51
CA ASN A 417 14.98 10.79 -3.91
C ASN A 417 14.91 11.85 -5.04
N ARG A 418 14.09 11.61 -6.07
CA ARG A 418 13.96 12.54 -7.21
C ARG A 418 13.33 13.87 -6.82
N GLN A 419 12.33 13.85 -5.96
CA GLN A 419 11.57 15.05 -5.58
C GLN A 419 12.28 15.90 -4.55
N TRP A 420 12.95 15.28 -3.60
CA TRP A 420 13.47 15.96 -2.42
C TRP A 420 14.98 15.89 -2.28
N LEU A 421 15.60 14.69 -2.28
CA LEU A 421 17.00 14.56 -1.96
C LEU A 421 17.92 15.11 -3.07
N ARG A 422 17.53 15.03 -4.32
CA ARG A 422 18.31 15.62 -5.43
C ARG A 422 18.42 17.13 -5.38
N LEU A 423 17.60 17.80 -4.61
CA LEU A 423 17.66 19.24 -4.41
C LEU A 423 18.77 19.64 -3.41
N LEU A 424 19.28 18.68 -2.66
CA LEU A 424 20.32 18.92 -1.67
C LEU A 424 21.70 18.97 -2.32
N PRO A 425 22.58 19.91 -1.91
CA PRO A 425 23.91 20.07 -2.53
C PRO A 425 24.83 18.86 -2.34
N ASN A 426 24.59 18.05 -1.32
CA ASN A 426 25.32 16.83 -1.02
C ASN A 426 24.68 15.55 -1.59
N SER A 427 23.76 15.68 -2.55
CA SER A 427 23.16 14.52 -3.21
C SER A 427 24.19 13.79 -4.08
N SER A 428 24.27 12.46 -3.96
CA SER A 428 25.11 11.60 -4.80
C SER A 428 24.45 11.14 -6.10
N GLY A 429 23.22 11.57 -6.38
CA GLY A 429 22.48 11.23 -7.59
C GLY A 429 21.61 9.98 -7.45
N HIS A 430 21.70 9.08 -8.40
CA HIS A 430 20.96 7.82 -8.42
C HIS A 430 21.93 6.65 -8.43
N GLY A 431 21.97 5.86 -7.40
CA GLY A 431 22.73 4.61 -7.22
C GLY A 431 23.77 4.19 -8.27
N VAL A 432 24.65 3.32 -7.92
CA VAL A 432 25.82 2.91 -8.75
C VAL A 432 25.45 2.40 -10.15
N GLN A 433 24.23 1.88 -10.33
CA GLN A 433 23.76 1.30 -11.61
C GLN A 433 23.02 2.31 -12.49
N SER A 434 22.90 3.57 -12.08
CA SER A 434 22.16 4.54 -12.86
C SER A 434 22.95 5.01 -14.08
N ARG A 435 22.23 5.46 -15.12
CA ARG A 435 22.84 5.98 -16.33
C ARG A 435 23.62 7.26 -15.99
N GLN A 436 24.78 7.48 -16.62
CA GLN A 436 25.67 8.63 -16.40
C GLN A 436 24.95 9.99 -16.38
N LYS A 437 23.92 10.19 -17.21
CA LYS A 437 23.11 11.41 -17.24
C LYS A 437 22.28 11.68 -15.98
N LEU A 438 22.14 10.71 -15.06
CA LEU A 438 21.42 10.83 -13.81
C LEU A 438 22.35 10.97 -12.60
N GLN A 439 23.65 10.83 -12.80
CA GLN A 439 24.66 11.03 -11.77
C GLN A 439 25.00 12.52 -11.62
N VAL A 440 25.49 12.88 -10.46
CA VAL A 440 26.11 14.20 -10.22
C VAL A 440 27.51 14.17 -10.84
N SER A 441 27.98 15.28 -11.42
CA SER A 441 29.33 15.32 -12.00
C SER A 441 30.39 15.25 -10.91
N ASP A 442 31.49 14.58 -11.20
CA ASP A 442 32.63 14.47 -10.28
C ASP A 442 33.20 15.85 -9.92
N ASP A 443 33.25 16.78 -10.89
CA ASP A 443 33.68 18.15 -10.70
C ASP A 443 32.82 18.91 -9.69
N TRP A 444 31.49 18.69 -9.71
CA TRP A 444 30.58 19.25 -8.71
C TRP A 444 30.90 18.74 -7.32
N ILE A 445 31.07 17.42 -7.18
CA ILE A 445 31.36 16.77 -5.90
C ILE A 445 32.69 17.31 -5.35
N GLU A 446 33.75 17.34 -6.18
CA GLU A 446 35.09 17.84 -5.79
C GLU A 446 35.07 19.31 -5.34
N THR A 447 34.27 20.13 -5.99
CA THR A 447 34.14 21.56 -5.67
C THR A 447 33.43 21.80 -4.35
N HIS A 448 32.36 21.02 -4.08
CA HIS A 448 31.46 21.29 -2.95
C HIS A 448 31.64 20.34 -1.75
N LYS A 449 32.50 19.31 -1.85
CA LYS A 449 32.66 18.31 -0.77
C LYS A 449 33.03 18.90 0.58
N ARG A 450 33.71 20.07 0.63
CA ARG A 450 34.05 20.73 1.88
C ARG A 450 32.85 21.34 2.60
N ASP A 451 31.79 21.63 1.87
CA ASP A 451 30.56 22.23 2.37
C ASP A 451 29.50 21.15 2.76
N PHE A 452 29.82 19.86 2.54
CA PHE A 452 28.91 18.78 2.90
C PHE A 452 28.74 18.77 4.42
N PRO A 453 27.50 18.49 4.91
CA PRO A 453 27.24 18.40 6.33
C PRO A 453 27.95 17.18 6.93
N ASP A 454 28.07 17.16 8.25
CA ASP A 454 28.36 15.95 9.01
C ASP A 454 27.14 15.00 9.03
N PHE A 455 27.28 13.86 9.68
CA PHE A 455 26.19 12.87 9.77
C PHE A 455 24.92 13.46 10.40
N GLU A 456 25.06 14.25 11.47
CA GLU A 456 23.91 14.88 12.14
C GLU A 456 23.25 15.95 11.26
N GLY A 457 24.06 16.72 10.52
CA GLY A 457 23.55 17.67 9.53
C GLY A 457 22.77 16.98 8.41
N CYS A 458 23.26 15.83 7.95
CA CYS A 458 22.54 14.98 7.00
C CYS A 458 21.21 14.47 7.59
N CYS A 459 21.21 14.03 8.86
CA CYS A 459 19.97 13.63 9.54
C CYS A 459 18.97 14.78 9.59
N ARG A 460 19.41 15.99 9.93
CA ARG A 460 18.52 17.19 9.93
C ARG A 460 17.99 17.51 8.53
N GLN A 461 18.79 17.34 7.48
CA GLN A 461 18.31 17.48 6.10
C GLN A 461 17.22 16.47 5.77
N LEU A 462 17.43 15.19 6.12
CA LEU A 462 16.46 14.12 5.88
C LEU A 462 15.15 14.37 6.63
N VAL A 463 15.21 14.72 7.91
CA VAL A 463 14.02 15.08 8.71
C VAL A 463 13.25 16.19 8.03
N LYS A 464 13.92 17.27 7.64
CA LYS A 464 13.28 18.41 6.97
C LYS A 464 12.59 18.01 5.65
N MET A 465 13.22 17.13 4.85
CA MET A 465 12.62 16.67 3.60
C MET A 465 11.42 15.74 3.86
N ILE A 466 11.49 14.91 4.90
CA ILE A 466 10.36 14.08 5.31
C ILE A 466 9.18 14.95 5.78
N ASP A 467 9.46 16.00 6.54
CA ASP A 467 8.41 16.91 7.02
C ASP A 467 7.77 17.68 5.86
N PHE A 468 8.53 18.08 4.86
CA PHE A 468 7.97 18.69 3.65
C PHE A 468 7.09 17.70 2.88
N ASP A 469 7.50 16.45 2.73
CA ASP A 469 6.70 15.42 2.06
C ASP A 469 5.41 15.13 2.85
N ARG A 470 5.51 15.02 4.18
CA ARG A 470 4.35 14.87 5.08
C ARG A 470 3.37 16.03 4.94
N ALA A 471 3.87 17.27 4.95
CA ALA A 471 3.03 18.46 4.87
C ALA A 471 2.15 18.48 3.61
N THR A 472 2.65 17.96 2.49
CA THR A 472 1.89 17.90 1.23
C THR A 472 0.76 16.88 1.22
N LYS A 473 0.74 15.91 2.15
CA LYS A 473 -0.15 14.75 2.15
C LYS A 473 -1.01 14.65 3.41
N ARG A 474 -0.66 15.41 4.46
CA ARG A 474 -1.23 15.30 5.80
C ARG A 474 -2.74 15.53 5.82
N GLU A 475 -3.20 16.55 5.13
CA GLU A 475 -4.63 16.94 5.11
C GLU A 475 -5.51 15.83 4.53
N GLU A 476 -5.12 15.29 3.38
CA GLU A 476 -5.82 14.17 2.74
C GLU A 476 -5.83 12.93 3.65
N TYR A 477 -4.68 12.65 4.29
CA TYR A 477 -4.51 11.51 5.18
C TYR A 477 -5.43 11.60 6.40
N ILE A 478 -5.50 12.77 7.05
CA ILE A 478 -6.35 13.02 8.21
C ILE A 478 -7.83 12.99 7.82
N ASN A 479 -8.22 13.68 6.76
CA ASN A 479 -9.62 13.75 6.33
C ASN A 479 -10.16 12.34 6.02
N ARG A 480 -9.38 11.53 5.33
CA ARG A 480 -9.79 10.16 5.03
C ARG A 480 -9.87 9.26 6.26
N TRP A 481 -9.01 9.49 7.27
CA TRP A 481 -9.10 8.79 8.55
C TRP A 481 -10.38 9.15 9.33
N ILE A 482 -10.75 10.42 9.34
CA ILE A 482 -11.98 10.88 10.01
C ILE A 482 -13.22 10.23 9.40
N ASP A 483 -13.21 9.99 8.10
CA ASP A 483 -14.32 9.34 7.38
C ASP A 483 -14.42 7.83 7.63
N LEU A 484 -13.43 7.21 8.29
CA LEU A 484 -13.47 5.77 8.55
C LEU A 484 -14.44 5.43 9.68
N PRO A 485 -15.18 4.31 9.57
CA PRO A 485 -15.95 3.75 10.66
C PRO A 485 -15.06 3.42 11.86
N GLU A 486 -15.61 3.52 13.07
CA GLU A 486 -14.87 3.16 14.29
C GLU A 486 -14.43 1.69 14.31
N THR A 487 -15.21 0.80 13.70
CA THR A 487 -14.87 -0.63 13.55
C THR A 487 -13.58 -0.87 12.78
N ASP A 488 -13.21 0.05 11.91
CA ASP A 488 -12.01 -0.04 11.08
C ASP A 488 -10.79 0.61 11.75
N ARG A 489 -10.98 1.26 12.90
CA ARG A 489 -9.92 1.89 13.67
C ARG A 489 -9.45 0.92 14.74
N GLN A 490 -8.28 0.32 14.53
CA GLN A 490 -7.69 -0.64 15.48
C GLN A 490 -6.93 0.08 16.56
N LEU A 491 -7.54 0.23 17.75
CA LEU A 491 -6.88 0.84 18.91
C LEU A 491 -5.65 0.00 19.30
N PHE A 492 -4.56 0.66 19.55
CA PHE A 492 -3.35 0.07 20.14
C PHE A 492 -3.29 0.54 21.58
N ALA A 493 -3.52 -0.38 22.52
CA ALA A 493 -3.58 -0.02 23.92
C ALA A 493 -2.22 0.57 24.39
N PRO A 494 -2.23 1.56 25.29
CA PRO A 494 -0.99 2.10 25.85
C PRO A 494 -0.09 1.02 26.46
N GLU A 495 -0.67 -0.03 27.00
CA GLU A 495 0.01 -1.19 27.56
C GLU A 495 0.75 -1.97 26.46
N ASP A 496 0.14 -2.18 25.31
CA ASP A 496 0.78 -2.84 24.17
C ASP A 496 1.93 -1.98 23.62
N PHE A 497 1.77 -0.64 23.66
CA PHE A 497 2.84 0.29 23.30
C PHE A 497 4.04 0.14 24.24
N LEU A 498 3.80 0.09 25.56
CA LEU A 498 4.87 -0.12 26.56
C LEU A 498 5.54 -1.48 26.39
N LEU A 499 4.79 -2.53 26.09
CA LEU A 499 5.36 -3.86 25.82
C LEU A 499 6.27 -3.89 24.59
N ALA A 500 5.88 -3.18 23.53
CA ALA A 500 6.62 -3.16 22.28
C ALA A 500 7.84 -2.22 22.31
N PHE A 501 7.71 -1.05 22.95
CA PHE A 501 8.66 0.05 22.85
C PHE A 501 9.24 0.53 24.17
N GLY A 502 8.68 0.08 25.31
CA GLY A 502 9.13 0.49 26.65
C GLY A 502 10.57 0.05 26.91
N GLU A 503 11.31 0.90 27.63
CA GLU A 503 12.58 0.52 28.21
C GLU A 503 12.37 -0.50 29.31
N THR A 504 13.30 -1.43 29.48
CA THR A 504 13.20 -2.50 30.48
C THR A 504 14.18 -2.26 31.61
N ALA A 505 13.66 -2.06 32.79
CA ALA A 505 14.48 -2.02 34.00
C ALA A 505 14.77 -3.43 34.53
N ALA A 506 15.89 -3.58 35.23
CA ALA A 506 16.24 -4.84 35.92
C ALA A 506 15.14 -5.27 36.90
N PRO A 507 14.98 -6.58 37.17
CA PRO A 507 13.93 -7.08 38.05
C PRO A 507 13.93 -6.43 39.44
N ARG A 508 12.75 -6.04 39.91
CA ARG A 508 12.50 -5.38 41.19
C ARG A 508 11.51 -6.20 42.01
N PRO A 509 11.70 -6.33 43.34
CA PRO A 509 10.74 -7.02 44.19
C PRO A 509 9.48 -6.17 44.41
N LEU A 510 8.35 -6.85 44.53
CA LEU A 510 7.13 -6.25 45.08
C LEU A 510 7.28 -6.08 46.58
N ARG A 511 7.07 -4.90 47.09
CA ARG A 511 7.10 -4.56 48.52
C ARG A 511 5.72 -4.10 49.00
N GLY A 512 5.56 -3.89 50.31
CA GLY A 512 4.33 -3.32 50.85
C GLY A 512 3.99 -1.94 50.30
N ASP A 513 5.00 -1.15 49.96
CA ASP A 513 4.89 0.18 49.36
C ASP A 513 4.90 0.16 47.83
N GLY A 514 4.73 -1.00 47.21
CA GLY A 514 4.69 -1.18 45.75
C GLY A 514 6.02 -1.59 45.13
N VAL A 515 6.15 -1.37 43.80
CA VAL A 515 7.38 -1.65 43.04
C VAL A 515 8.09 -0.33 42.75
N HIS A 516 9.40 -0.31 42.98
CA HIS A 516 10.21 0.91 42.87
C HIS A 516 11.02 0.92 41.57
N LEU A 517 10.99 2.06 40.89
CA LEU A 517 11.76 2.33 39.67
C LEU A 517 12.59 3.61 39.88
N GLN A 518 13.84 3.58 39.45
CA GLN A 518 14.70 4.76 39.46
C GLN A 518 15.16 5.07 38.05
N VAL A 519 14.83 6.25 37.55
CA VAL A 519 15.16 6.73 36.20
C VAL A 519 15.67 8.17 36.30
N GLY A 520 16.79 8.46 35.65
CA GLY A 520 17.35 9.83 35.63
C GLY A 520 17.62 10.47 36.97
N GLY A 521 17.86 9.68 38.04
CA GLY A 521 18.05 10.18 39.42
C GLY A 521 16.75 10.35 40.21
N HIS A 522 15.59 10.24 39.58
CA HIS A 522 14.29 10.30 40.24
C HIS A 522 13.80 8.90 40.63
N ARG A 523 13.15 8.80 41.77
CA ARG A 523 12.55 7.57 42.28
C ARG A 523 11.04 7.64 42.06
N PHE A 524 10.50 6.60 41.45
CA PHE A 524 9.07 6.41 41.21
C PHE A 524 8.59 5.16 41.92
N GLN A 525 7.37 5.19 42.41
CA GLN A 525 6.70 4.07 43.06
C GLN A 525 5.44 3.74 42.27
N TYR A 526 5.21 2.45 42.04
CA TYR A 526 4.08 1.96 41.27
C TYR A 526 3.29 0.91 42.02
N GLU A 527 1.99 0.91 41.79
CA GLU A 527 1.04 0.05 42.45
C GLU A 527 0.01 -0.49 41.44
N CYS A 528 -0.64 -1.58 41.82
CA CYS A 528 -1.69 -2.18 41.03
C CYS A 528 -2.88 -2.55 41.91
N PHE A 529 -4.08 -2.18 41.52
CA PHE A 529 -5.34 -2.54 42.19
C PHE A 529 -5.87 -3.90 41.67
N ASP A 530 -4.96 -4.86 41.52
CA ASP A 530 -5.26 -6.24 41.16
C ASP A 530 -4.83 -7.15 42.36
N LYS A 531 -5.80 -7.88 42.92
CA LYS A 531 -5.56 -8.81 44.02
C LYS A 531 -4.57 -9.92 43.65
N GLU A 532 -4.56 -10.32 42.36
CA GLU A 532 -3.62 -11.33 41.89
C GLU A 532 -2.17 -10.82 41.92
N PHE A 533 -1.93 -9.54 41.61
CA PHE A 533 -0.61 -8.94 41.66
C PHE A 533 0.01 -9.08 43.07
N ARG A 534 -0.76 -8.83 44.12
CA ARG A 534 -0.30 -8.96 45.50
C ARG A 534 0.07 -10.40 45.88
N SER A 535 -0.49 -11.40 45.24
CA SER A 535 -0.15 -12.81 45.46
C SER A 535 1.25 -13.17 44.96
N TYR A 536 1.84 -12.36 44.08
CA TYR A 536 3.18 -12.52 43.54
C TYR A 536 4.27 -11.85 44.37
N GLY A 537 4.04 -11.55 45.67
CA GLY A 537 5.03 -10.96 46.56
C GLY A 537 6.32 -11.76 46.76
N HIS A 538 6.35 -13.01 46.31
CA HIS A 538 7.50 -13.90 46.35
C HIS A 538 8.41 -13.82 45.13
N THR A 539 8.04 -13.06 44.12
CA THR A 539 8.78 -12.94 42.83
C THR A 539 9.31 -11.52 42.60
N THR A 540 10.07 -11.34 41.54
CA THR A 540 10.55 -10.04 41.08
C THR A 540 9.99 -9.74 39.71
N PHE A 541 9.88 -8.46 39.40
CA PHE A 541 9.30 -8.01 38.13
C PHE A 541 10.28 -7.16 37.34
N PHE A 542 10.41 -7.42 36.03
CA PHE A 542 10.92 -6.44 35.08
C PHE A 542 9.88 -5.33 34.94
N LEU A 543 10.34 -4.08 34.93
CA LEU A 543 9.44 -2.96 34.64
C LEU A 543 9.71 -2.42 33.25
N LYS A 544 8.67 -2.42 32.42
CA LYS A 544 8.68 -1.76 31.12
C LYS A 544 8.03 -0.40 31.26
N TYR A 545 8.77 0.65 30.91
CA TYR A 545 8.36 2.03 31.11
C TYR A 545 8.73 2.90 29.91
N ASP A 546 8.05 4.01 29.75
CA ASP A 546 8.40 5.06 28.80
C ASP A 546 8.98 6.27 29.57
N PRO A 547 10.25 6.67 29.34
CA PRO A 547 10.82 7.84 30.00
C PRO A 547 10.05 9.15 29.75
N SER A 548 9.25 9.23 28.68
CA SER A 548 8.43 10.39 28.36
C SER A 548 7.06 10.39 29.04
N ASP A 549 6.59 9.21 29.52
CA ASP A 549 5.31 9.04 30.20
C ASP A 549 5.49 8.03 31.34
N MET A 550 5.73 8.54 32.53
CA MET A 550 6.00 7.74 33.72
C MET A 550 4.75 7.47 34.59
N ASP A 551 3.54 7.74 34.07
CA ASP A 551 2.31 7.54 34.87
C ASP A 551 1.92 6.06 34.94
N ARG A 552 2.29 5.26 33.95
CA ARG A 552 2.03 3.83 33.92
C ARG A 552 3.27 3.05 33.51
N VAL A 553 3.41 1.86 34.08
CA VAL A 553 4.46 0.90 33.71
C VAL A 553 3.87 -0.51 33.64
N ILE A 554 4.54 -1.41 32.94
CA ILE A 554 4.15 -2.82 32.96
C ILE A 554 5.16 -3.62 33.75
N ALA A 555 4.67 -4.34 34.73
CA ALA A 555 5.43 -5.34 35.47
C ALA A 555 5.32 -6.68 34.74
N VAL A 556 6.44 -7.25 34.34
CA VAL A 556 6.55 -8.58 33.72
C VAL A 556 7.25 -9.50 34.73
N GLU A 557 6.64 -10.62 35.03
CA GLU A 557 7.19 -11.61 35.96
C GLU A 557 8.60 -12.05 35.55
N ASN A 558 9.51 -12.17 36.55
CA ASN A 558 10.81 -12.78 36.34
C ASN A 558 10.76 -14.26 36.73
N ILE A 559 10.77 -15.15 35.78
CA ILE A 559 10.86 -16.60 35.99
C ILE A 559 12.30 -17.13 36.04
N GLY A 560 13.28 -16.25 35.89
CA GLY A 560 14.70 -16.56 35.99
C GLY A 560 15.27 -16.39 37.38
N THR A 561 16.55 -16.61 37.54
CA THR A 561 17.31 -16.36 38.74
C THR A 561 17.82 -14.92 38.80
N GLN A 562 18.34 -14.49 39.96
CA GLN A 562 19.02 -13.19 40.07
C GLN A 562 20.20 -13.02 39.12
N LYS A 563 20.92 -14.13 38.81
CA LYS A 563 22.08 -14.11 37.89
C LYS A 563 21.68 -14.14 36.44
N GLU A 564 20.59 -14.83 36.11
CA GLU A 564 20.07 -14.99 34.77
C GLU A 564 18.55 -14.69 34.78
N PRO A 565 18.18 -13.42 34.84
CA PRO A 565 16.78 -13.02 34.87
C PRO A 565 16.14 -13.27 33.48
N LYS A 566 14.90 -13.78 33.52
CA LYS A 566 14.14 -14.12 32.30
C LYS A 566 12.70 -13.67 32.41
N GLU A 567 12.20 -12.99 31.42
CA GLU A 567 10.78 -12.58 31.36
C GLU A 567 9.85 -13.79 31.29
N GLY A 568 8.83 -13.78 32.13
CA GLY A 568 7.74 -14.75 32.16
C GLY A 568 6.53 -14.33 31.36
N GLY A 569 5.43 -15.07 31.54
CA GLY A 569 4.16 -14.81 30.84
C GLY A 569 3.22 -13.87 31.59
N VAL A 570 3.37 -13.77 32.92
CA VAL A 570 2.47 -12.97 33.75
C VAL A 570 2.84 -11.49 33.65
N ARG A 571 1.83 -10.64 33.49
CA ARG A 571 2.00 -9.20 33.29
C ARG A 571 0.93 -8.43 34.04
N PHE A 572 1.32 -7.32 34.65
CA PHE A 572 0.42 -6.41 35.33
C PHE A 572 0.69 -4.98 34.86
N VAL A 573 -0.38 -4.21 34.68
CA VAL A 573 -0.29 -2.76 34.47
C VAL A 573 -0.26 -2.09 35.82
N LEU A 574 0.81 -1.35 36.10
CA LEU A 574 0.97 -0.61 37.34
C LEU A 574 0.73 0.88 37.07
N GLU A 575 0.02 1.51 37.99
CA GLU A 575 -0.18 2.96 38.02
C GLU A 575 0.84 3.60 38.97
N ARG A 576 1.16 4.86 38.77
CA ARG A 576 1.95 5.63 39.70
C ARG A 576 1.25 5.66 41.05
N LYS A 577 1.97 5.27 42.11
CA LYS A 577 1.41 5.22 43.44
C LYS A 577 0.95 6.60 43.88
N TYR A 578 -0.25 6.68 44.40
CA TYR A 578 -0.79 7.89 44.99
C TYR A 578 0.00 8.24 46.26
N GLU A 579 0.45 9.48 46.35
CA GLU A 579 1.13 10.05 47.52
C GLU A 579 0.21 11.07 48.18
N GLN A 580 -0.32 10.73 49.36
CA GLN A 580 -1.25 11.60 50.04
C GLN A 580 -0.53 12.75 50.71
N PRO A 581 -0.93 14.01 50.49
CA PRO A 581 -0.44 15.15 51.27
C PRO A 581 -0.79 15.03 52.77
N MET A 582 0.19 15.16 53.64
CA MET A 582 -0.02 15.11 55.08
C MET A 582 -0.85 16.30 55.57
N ALA A 583 -0.57 17.48 55.06
CA ALA A 583 -1.27 18.67 55.46
C ALA A 583 -2.65 18.78 54.74
N LEU A 584 -3.72 18.99 55.49
CA LEU A 584 -5.06 19.15 54.92
C LEU A 584 -5.16 20.31 53.91
N LYS A 585 -4.34 21.34 54.08
CA LYS A 585 -4.30 22.49 53.20
C LYS A 585 -3.72 22.17 51.80
N ASP A 586 -2.88 21.16 51.72
CA ASP A 586 -2.19 20.76 50.47
C ASP A 586 -2.99 19.70 49.68
N ARG A 587 -4.15 19.26 50.24
CA ARG A 587 -5.02 18.29 49.60
C ARG A 587 -5.79 18.93 48.47
N GLU A 588 -5.92 18.21 47.38
CA GLU A 588 -6.65 18.59 46.17
C GLU A 588 -7.98 17.84 46.07
N GLU A 589 -8.85 18.37 45.21
CA GLU A 589 -10.11 17.69 44.88
C GLU A 589 -9.79 16.34 44.19
N GLY A 590 -10.30 15.24 44.75
CA GLY A 590 -9.99 13.86 44.29
C GLY A 590 -9.07 13.07 45.22
N ASP A 591 -8.33 13.71 46.12
CA ASP A 591 -7.46 13.01 47.08
C ASP A 591 -8.23 12.06 47.98
N ALA A 592 -9.42 12.46 48.42
CA ALA A 592 -10.32 11.61 49.19
C ALA A 592 -10.75 10.36 48.43
N GLU A 593 -11.07 10.51 47.16
CA GLU A 593 -11.44 9.39 46.29
C GLU A 593 -10.29 8.38 46.10
N GLN A 594 -9.07 8.89 45.92
CA GLN A 594 -7.89 8.03 45.78
C GLN A 594 -7.62 7.27 47.10
N LEU A 595 -7.76 7.94 48.24
CA LEU A 595 -7.60 7.30 49.52
C LEU A 595 -8.67 6.21 49.75
N HIS A 596 -9.94 6.52 49.45
CA HIS A 596 -11.02 5.54 49.53
C HIS A 596 -10.79 4.34 48.58
N ARG A 597 -10.26 4.58 47.39
CA ARG A 597 -9.90 3.50 46.46
C ARG A 597 -8.87 2.54 47.09
N VAL A 598 -7.84 3.07 47.74
CA VAL A 598 -6.85 2.25 48.40
C VAL A 598 -7.45 1.47 49.57
N PHE A 599 -8.24 2.10 50.44
CA PHE A 599 -8.89 1.44 51.56
C PHE A 599 -9.86 0.34 51.13
N ASN A 600 -10.70 0.63 50.15
CA ASN A 600 -11.64 -0.34 49.63
C ASN A 600 -10.91 -1.57 49.02
N PHE A 601 -9.85 -1.34 48.26
CA PHE A 601 -9.04 -2.41 47.71
C PHE A 601 -8.43 -3.27 48.84
N ASN A 602 -7.83 -2.65 49.86
CA ASN A 602 -7.23 -3.36 50.96
C ASN A 602 -8.26 -4.17 51.75
N LYS A 603 -9.44 -3.60 52.00
CA LYS A 603 -10.55 -4.31 52.66
C LYS A 603 -10.97 -5.54 51.87
N GLU A 604 -11.23 -5.36 50.59
CA GLU A 604 -11.61 -6.47 49.69
C GLU A 604 -10.52 -7.55 49.60
N TYR A 605 -9.24 -7.16 49.66
CA TYR A 605 -8.12 -8.10 49.60
C TYR A 605 -8.03 -8.92 50.88
N VAL A 606 -8.19 -8.26 52.02
CA VAL A 606 -8.27 -8.94 53.34
C VAL A 606 -9.46 -9.90 53.41
N ASP A 607 -10.64 -9.47 53.01
CA ASP A 607 -11.84 -10.31 52.95
C ASP A 607 -11.60 -11.58 52.09
N ASP A 608 -10.91 -11.42 50.95
CA ASP A 608 -10.57 -12.54 50.04
C ASP A 608 -9.61 -13.55 50.71
N ILE A 609 -8.60 -13.03 51.43
CA ILE A 609 -7.65 -13.86 52.17
C ILE A 609 -8.37 -14.61 53.33
N VAL A 610 -9.22 -13.92 54.09
CA VAL A 610 -10.02 -14.52 55.17
C VAL A 610 -10.91 -15.63 54.63
N LEU A 611 -11.57 -15.39 53.50
CA LEU A 611 -12.43 -16.36 52.82
C LEU A 611 -11.66 -17.60 52.31
N LYS A 612 -10.48 -17.39 51.71
CA LYS A 612 -9.58 -18.46 51.30
C LYS A 612 -9.11 -19.28 52.51
N ARG A 613 -8.76 -18.61 53.63
CA ARG A 613 -8.36 -19.28 54.86
C ARG A 613 -9.51 -20.07 55.49
N ALA A 614 -10.72 -19.50 55.52
CA ALA A 614 -11.89 -20.19 56.00
C ALA A 614 -12.19 -21.47 55.21
N ARG A 615 -12.15 -21.39 53.88
CA ARG A 615 -12.31 -22.57 52.99
C ARG A 615 -11.24 -23.62 53.25
N SER A 616 -9.97 -23.21 53.42
CA SER A 616 -8.89 -24.15 53.74
C SER A 616 -9.14 -24.80 55.10
N GLY A 617 -9.66 -24.04 56.08
CA GLY A 617 -10.04 -24.56 57.38
C GLY A 617 -11.20 -25.56 57.33
N GLU A 618 -12.18 -25.32 56.45
CA GLU A 618 -13.28 -26.27 56.25
C GLU A 618 -12.76 -27.58 55.65
N ILE A 619 -11.96 -27.51 54.61
CA ILE A 619 -11.35 -28.69 53.97
C ILE A 619 -10.52 -29.51 54.95
N VAL A 620 -9.73 -28.82 55.81
CA VAL A 620 -8.94 -29.48 56.85
C VAL A 620 -9.83 -30.10 57.91
N ARG A 621 -10.96 -29.46 58.25
CA ARG A 621 -11.94 -30.00 59.18
C ARG A 621 -12.58 -31.26 58.65
N GLU A 622 -13.08 -31.23 57.40
CA GLU A 622 -13.62 -32.39 56.69
C GLU A 622 -12.61 -33.53 56.65
N LEU A 623 -11.35 -33.24 56.33
CA LEU A 623 -10.24 -34.22 56.29
C LEU A 623 -10.07 -34.89 57.67
N PHE A 624 -10.18 -34.14 58.80
CA PHE A 624 -10.06 -34.68 60.16
C PHE A 624 -11.32 -35.42 60.62
N GLU A 625 -12.49 -35.05 60.16
CA GLU A 625 -13.72 -35.77 60.40
C GLU A 625 -13.74 -37.12 59.68
N GLU A 626 -13.18 -37.18 58.48
CA GLU A 626 -13.06 -38.43 57.72
C GLU A 626 -11.94 -39.35 58.26
N ASN A 627 -10.97 -38.82 58.95
CA ASN A 627 -9.77 -39.54 59.43
C ASN A 627 -9.42 -39.18 60.87
N GLU A 628 -10.14 -39.74 61.85
CA GLU A 628 -9.97 -39.45 63.29
C GLU A 628 -8.52 -39.67 63.77
N ASP A 629 -7.78 -40.63 63.20
CA ASP A 629 -6.39 -40.95 63.57
C ASP A 629 -5.41 -39.82 63.17
N LEU A 630 -5.69 -39.02 62.12
CA LEU A 630 -4.87 -37.90 61.68
C LEU A 630 -4.90 -36.73 62.69
N SER A 631 -6.04 -36.52 63.33
CA SER A 631 -6.22 -35.48 64.36
C SER A 631 -5.23 -35.67 65.54
N ASN A 632 -4.98 -36.87 65.95
CA ASN A 632 -4.02 -37.19 67.03
C ASN A 632 -2.55 -37.02 66.56
N THR A 633 -2.25 -37.23 65.28
CA THR A 633 -0.87 -37.10 64.77
C THR A 633 -0.44 -35.64 64.62
N LEU A 634 -1.39 -34.74 64.33
CA LEU A 634 -1.12 -33.32 64.08
C LEU A 634 -1.30 -32.42 65.36
N THR A 635 -1.83 -32.95 66.46
CA THR A 635 -2.05 -32.19 67.68
C THR A 635 -0.76 -31.59 68.28
N ALA A 636 0.40 -32.20 67.98
CA ALA A 636 1.68 -31.68 68.38
C ALA A 636 2.18 -30.46 67.58
N HIS A 637 1.56 -30.14 66.43
CA HIS A 637 2.06 -29.18 65.49
C HIS A 637 1.17 -27.93 65.26
N VAL A 638 0.26 -27.61 66.21
CA VAL A 638 -0.40 -26.30 66.27
C VAL A 638 -1.30 -26.00 65.05
N ILE A 639 -1.93 -27.01 64.49
CA ILE A 639 -3.16 -26.72 63.72
C ILE A 639 -4.28 -26.62 64.76
N THR A 640 -4.50 -25.42 65.23
CA THR A 640 -5.63 -25.15 66.10
C THR A 640 -6.90 -25.45 65.31
N ASP A 641 -7.69 -26.37 65.80
CA ASP A 641 -9.04 -26.52 65.33
C ASP A 641 -9.81 -25.22 65.59
N SER A 642 -10.85 -25.00 64.81
CA SER A 642 -11.71 -23.81 64.93
C SER A 642 -12.41 -23.67 66.24
N LEU A 643 -12.34 -24.67 67.08
CA LEU A 643 -12.93 -24.70 68.47
C LEU A 643 -11.92 -24.19 69.51
N GLY A 644 -10.66 -23.91 69.15
CA GLY A 644 -9.67 -23.33 70.06
C GLY A 644 -9.27 -24.23 71.22
N ARG A 645 -9.45 -25.55 71.08
CA ARG A 645 -9.18 -26.52 72.13
C ARG A 645 -7.77 -26.43 72.70
N HIS A 646 -6.82 -25.96 71.90
CA HIS A 646 -5.45 -25.75 72.35
C HIS A 646 -5.20 -24.41 73.05
N LYS A 647 -6.09 -23.45 72.94
CA LYS A 647 -5.98 -22.16 73.67
C LYS A 647 -6.21 -22.33 75.12
N ASP A 648 -7.13 -23.19 75.50
CA ASP A 648 -7.42 -23.46 76.95
C ASP A 648 -6.28 -24.17 77.60
N VAL A 649 -5.70 -25.19 77.00
CA VAL A 649 -4.51 -25.90 77.51
C VAL A 649 -3.30 -24.96 77.64
N ARG A 650 -3.10 -24.03 76.61
CA ARG A 650 -2.01 -23.07 76.70
C ARG A 650 -2.18 -22.04 77.79
N ASN A 651 -3.38 -21.64 78.10
CA ASN A 651 -3.70 -20.75 79.22
C ASN A 651 -3.55 -21.41 80.57
N GLU A 652 -3.89 -22.68 80.70
CA GLU A 652 -3.66 -23.49 81.90
C GLU A 652 -2.17 -23.67 82.18
N VAL A 653 -1.38 -24.03 81.19
CA VAL A 653 0.09 -24.19 81.29
C VAL A 653 0.77 -22.86 81.59
N ALA A 654 0.26 -21.73 81.10
CA ALA A 654 0.80 -20.39 81.43
C ALA A 654 0.38 -19.84 82.81
N GLY A 655 -0.42 -20.62 83.57
CA GLY A 655 -0.84 -20.22 84.94
C GLY A 655 -1.83 -19.07 84.98
N ARG A 656 -2.46 -18.72 83.90
CA ARG A 656 -3.49 -17.65 83.83
C ARG A 656 -4.82 -18.20 84.37
N LYS A 657 -5.26 -17.75 85.56
CA LYS A 657 -6.51 -18.16 86.16
C LYS A 657 -7.75 -17.37 85.73
N GLU A 658 -7.59 -16.35 84.92
CA GLU A 658 -8.72 -15.53 84.40
C GLU A 658 -8.78 -15.58 82.88
N PRO A 659 -9.97 -15.81 82.33
CA PRO A 659 -10.14 -15.75 80.84
C PRO A 659 -9.84 -14.32 80.39
N ILE A 660 -9.01 -14.20 79.36
CA ILE A 660 -8.85 -12.92 78.67
C ILE A 660 -10.18 -12.58 78.04
N VAL A 661 -10.87 -11.59 78.60
CA VAL A 661 -12.09 -11.04 77.96
C VAL A 661 -11.62 -10.22 76.76
N LEU A 662 -11.72 -10.77 75.62
CA LEU A 662 -11.53 -9.97 74.40
C LEU A 662 -12.57 -8.85 74.39
N PRO A 663 -12.20 -7.62 74.04
CA PRO A 663 -13.16 -6.56 73.90
C PRO A 663 -14.24 -7.02 72.87
N ARG A 664 -15.50 -6.89 73.25
CA ARG A 664 -16.62 -7.17 72.36
C ARG A 664 -16.44 -6.27 71.16
N VAL A 665 -16.34 -6.85 69.97
CA VAL A 665 -16.43 -6.11 68.74
C VAL A 665 -17.76 -5.32 68.77
N PRO A 666 -17.77 -4.00 68.70
CA PRO A 666 -19.00 -3.26 68.71
C PRO A 666 -19.87 -3.80 67.55
N LYS A 667 -21.11 -4.14 67.84
CA LYS A 667 -22.07 -4.40 66.77
C LYS A 667 -22.06 -3.18 65.86
N GLN A 668 -21.83 -3.39 64.56
CA GLN A 668 -22.02 -2.35 63.59
C GLN A 668 -23.43 -1.77 63.76
N GLU A 669 -23.52 -0.57 64.31
CA GLU A 669 -24.72 0.23 64.18
C GLU A 669 -24.87 0.57 62.69
N GLU A 670 -26.04 0.38 62.12
CA GLU A 670 -26.38 0.82 60.79
C GLU A 670 -26.00 2.29 60.66
N ILE A 671 -25.04 2.58 59.81
CA ILE A 671 -24.62 3.94 59.50
C ILE A 671 -25.77 4.60 58.73
N THR A 672 -26.59 5.38 59.43
CA THR A 672 -27.43 6.37 58.80
C THR A 672 -26.51 7.44 58.19
N ASN A 673 -26.70 7.71 56.90
CA ASN A 673 -26.03 8.75 56.15
C ASN A 673 -26.31 10.12 56.76
N GLU A 674 -25.45 10.58 57.67
CA GLU A 674 -25.29 11.99 58.02
C GLU A 674 -23.88 12.37 57.67
N GLU A 675 -23.76 13.46 56.89
CA GLU A 675 -22.51 14.10 56.49
C GLU A 675 -21.78 14.60 57.74
N ASP A 676 -20.87 13.78 58.30
CA ASP A 676 -20.00 14.23 59.39
C ASP A 676 -18.54 13.97 59.08
N ASP A 677 -17.80 15.04 59.26
CA ASP A 677 -16.36 15.25 59.22
C ASP A 677 -15.55 14.02 59.68
N PHE A 678 -15.07 13.22 58.73
CA PHE A 678 -14.19 12.10 59.06
C PHE A 678 -12.78 12.57 59.35
N THR A 679 -12.42 12.63 60.61
CA THR A 679 -11.00 12.60 61.05
C THR A 679 -10.52 11.17 61.00
N PHE A 680 -9.80 10.80 59.95
CA PHE A 680 -9.13 9.53 59.83
C PHE A 680 -7.88 9.49 60.74
N SER A 681 -7.78 8.49 61.60
CA SER A 681 -6.50 8.09 62.17
C SER A 681 -5.73 7.27 61.16
N ASP A 682 -4.48 7.64 60.87
CA ASP A 682 -3.58 6.93 59.94
C ASP A 682 -3.11 5.56 60.47
N ASP A 683 -3.80 4.98 61.43
CA ASP A 683 -3.36 3.76 62.09
C ASP A 683 -4.03 2.52 61.48
N TYR A 684 -3.26 1.80 60.66
CA TYR A 684 -3.60 0.51 60.07
C TYR A 684 -3.77 -0.63 61.11
N SER A 685 -3.52 -0.35 62.41
CA SER A 685 -3.57 -1.35 63.45
C SER A 685 -4.95 -1.98 63.63
N ASP A 686 -6.03 -1.27 63.33
CA ASP A 686 -7.40 -1.79 63.47
C ASP A 686 -7.75 -2.87 62.41
N PHE A 687 -7.08 -2.89 61.26
CA PHE A 687 -7.29 -3.92 60.24
C PHE A 687 -6.55 -5.23 60.49
N LEU A 688 -5.56 -5.22 61.38
CA LEU A 688 -4.74 -6.41 61.66
C LEU A 688 -5.20 -7.16 62.90
N ASN A 689 -6.17 -6.65 63.64
CA ASN A 689 -6.66 -7.28 64.89
C ASN A 689 -7.65 -8.46 64.62
N ASP A 690 -8.12 -8.65 63.39
CA ASP A 690 -8.95 -9.79 63.00
C ASP A 690 -8.14 -10.99 62.48
N PHE A 691 -6.81 -10.98 62.57
CA PHE A 691 -5.92 -12.09 62.26
C PHE A 691 -5.45 -12.87 63.48
#